data_1cbbe834772a56f74b7f4e7dc6bb90f6
#
_entry.id   1cbbe834772a56f74b7f4e7dc6bb90f6
#
_cell.length_a   1.000
_cell.length_b   1.000
_cell.length_c   1.000
_cell.angle_alpha   90.00
_cell.angle_beta   90.00
_cell.angle_gamma   90.00
#
_symmetry.space_group_name_H-M   'P 1'
#
loop_
_entity.id
_entity.type
_entity.pdbx_description
1 polymer ?
#
loop_
_entity_poly.entity_id
_entity_poly.type
_entity_poly.pdbx_seq_one_letter_code
_entity_poly.pdbx_strand_id
1 'polypeptide(L)'
;MNNDRIIEINIENEMKSSYIDYSMSVIVSRALPDIRDGFKPVHRRVLYGMNKLGNFSNVPYKKSARIVGDVLGKYHPHGDYSVYLAMVRLAQEWAMRYPLVDGQGNFGSIDGDSPAAMRYTEARLAKMGEEMMRDLDEDTVDFDPNFDNTLEEPQVLPTRFPNLLVNGGSGIAVGMATNMPPHNLTESINACLALLENPEMEISDLMQFIKAPDFPTGGIIHGYQGVRDAFETGRGRVVIRAKAEIETENDRDKIVVSEIPYNVNKRELIEAIARLVEEKKIEGISNINDESDRQGMRIVIDVKKDQNPNVLLNKLYKMTELQSSFSVNNVCLVNGRPQTVNLKQILQHFLDHRHEVVIRRTRFQLKKALDRAHILDGLIIASDHIDEVIHIIRSSKNTDEARQRLSERFELDDAQTRAIVEMRLRQLTNLEQDKLRDELEELRKRIEFLEDILNNPVTCRKVIEDELIEVREKFGDERKTEIEYSAEEMNAEDFYADDPMIITISHFGYIKRTPLIEYRTQARGGVGAKGSETRDEDFIERVFEATNHNYMLFFTEQGRCYWLRVFEIPEGSKNSKGRAIQNLLNLGPDNRVQAIIRVTKLKDPEYNESHNIVFATKNGVVKKTALKEYSRPRTNGVIAINLLENDQLIDAVLTEGDSEIILANKNGRAIRFNENQVRNMGRPSTGVKGMTLDGPEDGIVGMICMRTGANDNVLVVSEKGMGKRSELDDYRITHRGGKGVKTMNITDKTGKLIAIKNVNDDNDLVIINKSGIMIRMKVTDLRVMGRNTQGVRLINLEKKNDEIASVCKVQTQPEVDEDINIDDIENNVPEVDNETENNNTDNNE
;
A
#
# COMPACT_ATOMS: atom_id res chain seq x y z
N MET A 1 56.29 10.31 50.68
CA MET A 1 56.37 9.70 49.38
C MET A 1 55.06 8.96 49.23
N ASN A 2 54.12 9.53 48.43
CA ASN A 2 52.84 8.87 48.15
C ASN A 2 53.13 7.65 47.30
N ASN A 3 52.84 6.48 47.84
CA ASN A 3 52.71 5.27 47.05
C ASN A 3 51.43 5.42 46.20
N ASP A 4 51.57 5.99 45.04
CA ASP A 4 50.50 5.89 44.02
C ASP A 4 50.40 4.42 43.67
N ARG A 5 49.33 3.77 44.08
CA ARG A 5 48.98 2.41 43.66
C ARG A 5 48.61 2.49 42.17
N ILE A 6 49.56 2.15 41.34
CA ILE A 6 49.28 1.88 39.93
C ILE A 6 48.49 0.56 39.87
N ILE A 7 47.24 0.63 39.52
CA ILE A 7 46.37 -0.52 39.27
C ILE A 7 46.44 -0.82 37.77
N GLU A 8 46.96 -1.98 37.38
CA GLU A 8 46.89 -2.40 36.01
C GLU A 8 45.46 -2.75 35.65
N ILE A 9 44.87 -2.02 34.73
CA ILE A 9 43.53 -2.26 34.21
C ILE A 9 43.67 -2.81 32.80
N ASN A 10 43.10 -4.01 32.57
CA ASN A 10 43.00 -4.58 31.22
C ASN A 10 41.99 -3.77 30.41
N ILE A 11 42.47 -3.08 29.38
CA ILE A 11 41.66 -2.22 28.52
C ILE A 11 40.47 -2.97 27.86
N GLU A 12 40.66 -4.25 27.54
CA GLU A 12 39.61 -5.09 26.95
C GLU A 12 38.45 -5.32 27.93
N ASN A 13 38.75 -5.58 29.20
CA ASN A 13 37.74 -5.79 30.23
C ASN A 13 37.04 -4.48 30.57
N GLU A 14 37.77 -3.37 30.64
CA GLU A 14 37.20 -2.05 30.90
C GLU A 14 36.26 -1.61 29.76
N MET A 15 36.68 -1.80 28.53
CA MET A 15 35.82 -1.52 27.36
C MET A 15 34.56 -2.39 27.33
N LYS A 16 34.66 -3.69 27.64
CA LYS A 16 33.50 -4.58 27.69
C LYS A 16 32.54 -4.13 28.79
N SER A 17 33.02 -3.85 29.99
CA SER A 17 32.21 -3.38 31.12
C SER A 17 31.51 -2.06 30.77
N SER A 18 32.29 -1.04 30.35
CA SER A 18 31.76 0.25 30.00
C SER A 18 30.76 0.23 28.84
N TYR A 19 30.99 -0.66 27.84
CA TYR A 19 30.05 -0.83 26.72
C TYR A 19 28.75 -1.50 27.17
N ILE A 20 28.83 -2.49 28.06
CA ILE A 20 27.63 -3.13 28.64
C ILE A 20 26.83 -2.11 29.46
N ASP A 21 27.50 -1.35 30.33
CA ASP A 21 26.84 -0.33 31.15
C ASP A 21 26.19 0.77 30.31
N TYR A 22 26.89 1.25 29.28
CA TYR A 22 26.32 2.16 28.31
C TYR A 22 25.11 1.57 27.59
N SER A 23 25.24 0.32 27.10
CA SER A 23 24.16 -0.37 26.38
C SER A 23 22.93 -0.54 27.26
N MET A 24 23.11 -0.98 28.50
CA MET A 24 22.04 -1.12 29.47
C MET A 24 21.35 0.23 29.75
N SER A 25 22.12 1.28 29.95
CA SER A 25 21.58 2.65 30.16
C SER A 25 20.76 3.10 28.95
N VAL A 26 21.25 2.91 27.72
CA VAL A 26 20.52 3.30 26.50
C VAL A 26 19.24 2.48 26.32
N ILE A 27 19.26 1.19 26.64
CA ILE A 27 18.09 0.31 26.52
C ILE A 27 17.04 0.69 27.56
N VAL A 28 17.41 0.72 28.85
CA VAL A 28 16.45 0.84 29.95
C VAL A 28 16.04 2.29 30.20
N SER A 29 17.00 3.25 30.10
CA SER A 29 16.77 4.62 30.56
C SER A 29 16.65 5.67 29.44
N ARG A 30 16.58 5.24 28.17
CA ARG A 30 16.54 6.21 27.06
C ARG A 30 15.62 5.83 25.90
N ALA A 31 15.84 4.66 25.25
CA ALA A 31 15.32 4.39 23.92
C ALA A 31 13.99 3.65 23.92
N LEU A 32 13.76 2.75 24.86
CA LEU A 32 12.58 1.90 24.89
C LEU A 32 11.50 2.47 25.85
N PRO A 33 10.21 2.37 25.45
CA PRO A 33 9.10 2.75 26.31
C PRO A 33 8.83 1.65 27.36
N ASP A 34 8.30 2.05 28.54
CA ASP A 34 7.75 1.12 29.52
C ASP A 34 6.37 0.62 29.03
N ILE A 35 6.08 -0.66 29.21
CA ILE A 35 4.84 -1.27 28.73
C ILE A 35 3.61 -0.71 29.45
N ARG A 36 3.75 -0.27 30.72
CA ARG A 36 2.66 0.20 31.59
C ARG A 36 2.08 1.54 31.14
N ASP A 37 2.96 2.54 30.86
CA ASP A 37 2.55 3.89 30.49
C ASP A 37 2.90 4.31 29.05
N GLY A 38 3.67 3.49 28.35
CA GLY A 38 4.08 3.75 26.96
C GLY A 38 5.11 4.86 26.78
N PHE A 39 5.74 5.33 27.82
CA PHE A 39 6.67 6.44 27.77
C PHE A 39 8.14 6.05 27.89
N LYS A 40 8.95 6.78 27.17
CA LYS A 40 10.37 6.92 27.46
C LYS A 40 10.55 7.90 28.63
N PRO A 41 11.67 7.84 29.37
CA PRO A 41 11.90 8.74 30.49
C PRO A 41 11.75 10.22 30.14
N VAL A 42 12.22 10.67 28.98
CA VAL A 42 12.09 12.07 28.57
C VAL A 42 10.63 12.53 28.44
N HIS A 43 9.75 11.71 27.85
CA HIS A 43 8.33 12.04 27.70
C HIS A 43 7.63 12.10 29.05
N ARG A 44 7.89 11.13 29.91
CA ARG A 44 7.34 11.08 31.28
C ARG A 44 7.76 12.32 32.10
N ARG A 45 9.05 12.70 32.05
CA ARG A 45 9.58 13.87 32.73
C ARG A 45 9.01 15.17 32.20
N VAL A 46 8.77 15.31 30.90
CA VAL A 46 8.11 16.48 30.30
C VAL A 46 6.70 16.64 30.83
N LEU A 47 5.88 15.61 30.81
CA LEU A 47 4.50 15.67 31.28
C LEU A 47 4.45 15.91 32.81
N TYR A 48 5.30 15.21 33.56
CA TYR A 48 5.41 15.40 35.00
C TYR A 48 5.86 16.81 35.36
N GLY A 49 6.85 17.37 34.66
CA GLY A 49 7.29 18.76 34.85
C GLY A 49 6.17 19.76 34.55
N MET A 50 5.37 19.52 33.50
CA MET A 50 4.21 20.37 33.20
C MET A 50 3.13 20.29 34.28
N ASN A 51 2.90 19.11 34.85
CA ASN A 51 1.97 18.90 35.98
C ASN A 51 2.43 19.66 37.22
N LYS A 52 3.71 19.51 37.62
CA LYS A 52 4.26 20.22 38.77
C LYS A 52 4.33 21.73 38.60
N LEU A 53 4.38 22.24 37.36
CA LEU A 53 4.23 23.65 37.03
C LEU A 53 2.77 24.14 37.12
N GLY A 54 1.80 23.24 37.35
CA GLY A 54 0.38 23.55 37.27
C GLY A 54 -0.04 24.02 35.86
N ASN A 55 0.52 23.43 34.81
CA ASN A 55 0.32 23.84 33.44
C ASN A 55 -0.77 22.98 32.73
N PHE A 56 -1.97 23.01 33.29
CA PHE A 56 -3.12 22.22 32.87
C PHE A 56 -3.86 22.84 31.65
N SER A 57 -4.77 22.10 31.04
CA SER A 57 -5.54 22.52 29.88
C SER A 57 -6.47 23.73 30.12
N ASN A 58 -6.85 23.97 31.36
CA ASN A 58 -7.73 25.05 31.75
C ASN A 58 -7.01 26.35 32.18
N VAL A 59 -5.67 26.39 32.10
CA VAL A 59 -4.87 27.57 32.42
C VAL A 59 -4.22 28.17 31.18
N PRO A 60 -3.76 29.44 31.21
CA PRO A 60 -3.05 30.02 30.07
C PRO A 60 -1.78 29.26 29.71
N TYR A 61 -1.44 29.29 28.42
CA TYR A 61 -0.19 28.69 27.91
C TYR A 61 1.03 29.27 28.58
N LYS A 62 2.07 28.46 28.74
CA LYS A 62 3.40 28.90 29.22
C LYS A 62 4.41 28.79 28.08
N LYS A 63 5.41 29.67 28.08
CA LYS A 63 6.52 29.59 27.12
C LYS A 63 7.17 28.22 27.17
N SER A 64 7.41 27.61 26.01
CA SER A 64 8.08 26.30 25.90
C SER A 64 9.46 26.32 26.59
N ALA A 65 10.19 27.41 26.45
CA ALA A 65 11.49 27.60 27.13
C ALA A 65 11.41 27.49 28.66
N ARG A 66 10.29 27.90 29.27
CA ARG A 66 10.10 27.76 30.73
C ARG A 66 9.89 26.30 31.12
N ILE A 67 9.06 25.58 30.33
CA ILE A 67 8.78 24.16 30.58
C ILE A 67 10.07 23.34 30.41
N VAL A 68 10.79 23.54 29.32
CA VAL A 68 12.05 22.87 29.01
C VAL A 68 13.09 23.17 30.09
N GLY A 69 13.25 24.43 30.51
CA GLY A 69 14.17 24.82 31.55
C GLY A 69 13.86 24.17 32.91
N ASP A 70 12.59 24.06 33.27
CA ASP A 70 12.17 23.41 34.52
C ASP A 70 12.45 21.90 34.50
N VAL A 71 12.17 21.23 33.37
CA VAL A 71 12.43 19.79 33.16
C VAL A 71 13.94 19.50 33.20
N LEU A 72 14.76 20.31 32.53
CA LEU A 72 16.21 20.19 32.52
C LEU A 72 16.81 20.35 33.91
N GLY A 73 16.41 21.42 34.62
CA GLY A 73 16.97 21.75 35.92
C GLY A 73 16.60 20.77 37.01
N LYS A 74 15.47 20.05 36.88
CA LYS A 74 14.91 19.20 37.94
C LYS A 74 14.97 17.71 37.67
N TYR A 75 14.82 17.28 36.43
CA TYR A 75 14.55 15.86 36.14
C TYR A 75 15.41 15.27 35.00
N HIS A 76 15.80 16.05 33.98
CA HIS A 76 16.40 15.48 32.77
C HIS A 76 17.69 16.23 32.37
N PRO A 77 18.88 15.89 32.93
CA PRO A 77 20.14 16.59 32.70
C PRO A 77 20.77 16.28 31.33
N HIS A 78 20.07 16.63 30.22
CA HIS A 78 20.51 16.44 28.85
C HIS A 78 20.36 17.74 28.06
N GLY A 79 20.59 17.69 26.72
CA GLY A 79 20.46 18.88 25.88
C GLY A 79 19.03 19.45 25.84
N ASP A 80 18.89 20.75 25.90
CA ASP A 80 17.62 21.49 25.90
C ASP A 80 16.81 21.24 24.62
N TYR A 81 17.50 21.20 23.50
CA TYR A 81 16.87 20.97 22.20
C TYR A 81 16.22 19.56 22.10
N SER A 82 16.83 18.54 22.71
CA SER A 82 16.27 17.19 22.73
C SER A 82 14.97 17.10 23.55
N VAL A 83 14.92 17.78 24.69
CA VAL A 83 13.72 17.88 25.55
C VAL A 83 12.62 18.67 24.82
N TYR A 84 13.02 19.78 24.17
CA TYR A 84 12.09 20.58 23.38
C TYR A 84 11.46 19.77 22.25
N LEU A 85 12.25 19.05 21.44
CA LEU A 85 11.74 18.21 20.34
C LEU A 85 10.86 17.05 20.84
N ALA A 86 11.18 16.47 22.02
CA ALA A 86 10.31 15.46 22.63
C ALA A 86 8.93 16.06 22.99
N MET A 87 8.90 17.26 23.58
CA MET A 87 7.67 17.98 23.88
C MET A 87 6.91 18.38 22.61
N VAL A 88 7.61 18.87 21.58
CA VAL A 88 7.04 19.23 20.27
C VAL A 88 6.33 18.03 19.66
N ARG A 89 6.96 16.85 19.65
CA ARG A 89 6.35 15.64 19.10
C ARG A 89 5.04 15.27 19.79
N LEU A 90 4.95 15.46 21.12
CA LEU A 90 3.72 15.18 21.88
C LEU A 90 2.55 16.12 21.52
N ALA A 91 2.83 17.23 20.83
CA ALA A 91 1.82 18.21 20.38
C ALA A 91 1.48 18.10 18.89
N GLN A 92 2.21 17.29 18.10
CA GLN A 92 2.02 17.20 16.66
C GLN A 92 0.89 16.23 16.30
N GLU A 93 -0.17 16.74 15.67
CA GLU A 93 -1.36 15.96 15.29
C GLU A 93 -1.10 14.92 14.19
N TRP A 94 -0.06 15.10 13.36
CA TRP A 94 0.36 14.14 12.34
C TRP A 94 1.35 13.08 12.87
N ALA A 95 1.89 13.29 14.08
CA ALA A 95 2.83 12.36 14.72
C ALA A 95 2.18 11.53 15.84
N MET A 96 1.21 12.13 16.57
CA MET A 96 0.48 11.51 17.67
C MET A 96 -0.98 11.29 17.27
N ARG A 97 -1.48 10.08 17.47
CA ARG A 97 -2.90 9.81 17.22
C ARG A 97 -3.80 10.57 18.19
N TYR A 98 -3.35 10.70 19.45
CA TYR A 98 -3.96 11.52 20.50
C TYR A 98 -2.89 12.38 21.14
N PRO A 99 -2.76 13.66 20.76
CA PRO A 99 -1.80 14.58 21.32
C PRO A 99 -1.97 14.75 22.84
N LEU A 100 -0.84 14.77 23.55
CA LEU A 100 -0.80 14.90 25.01
C LEU A 100 -0.40 16.31 25.49
N VAL A 101 0.11 17.10 24.56
CA VAL A 101 0.49 18.50 24.76
C VAL A 101 -0.33 19.35 23.80
N ASP A 102 -0.88 20.46 24.29
CA ASP A 102 -1.55 21.47 23.51
C ASP A 102 -0.57 22.62 23.25
N GLY A 103 -0.18 22.80 21.96
CA GLY A 103 0.83 23.74 21.52
C GLY A 103 0.23 24.96 20.84
N GLN A 104 0.79 26.15 21.14
CA GLN A 104 0.47 27.40 20.48
C GLN A 104 1.69 28.00 19.79
N GLY A 105 1.56 28.27 18.48
CA GLY A 105 2.64 28.74 17.64
C GLY A 105 3.05 27.71 16.60
N ASN A 106 4.28 27.83 16.07
CA ASN A 106 4.80 26.91 15.06
C ASN A 106 5.50 25.70 15.71
N PHE A 107 4.83 24.55 15.71
CA PHE A 107 5.34 23.25 16.17
C PHE A 107 5.83 22.36 15.03
N GLY A 108 6.14 22.94 13.86
CA GLY A 108 6.49 22.21 12.63
C GLY A 108 5.30 21.99 11.71
N SER A 109 5.51 21.29 10.63
CA SER A 109 4.48 20.91 9.68
C SER A 109 4.70 19.50 9.11
N ILE A 110 3.70 18.97 8.45
CA ILE A 110 3.81 17.68 7.73
C ILE A 110 4.75 17.78 6.52
N ASP A 111 5.11 18.99 6.11
CA ASP A 111 6.12 19.29 5.09
C ASP A 111 7.56 19.16 5.60
N GLY A 112 7.74 18.77 6.86
CA GLY A 112 9.04 18.64 7.49
C GLY A 112 9.65 19.96 7.98
N ASP A 113 8.88 21.04 8.05
CA ASP A 113 9.36 22.29 8.62
C ASP A 113 9.70 22.10 10.10
N SER A 114 10.83 22.66 10.51
CA SER A 114 11.25 22.62 11.90
C SER A 114 10.35 23.49 12.77
N PRO A 115 10.13 23.11 14.04
CA PRO A 115 9.41 23.97 14.97
C PRO A 115 10.18 25.27 15.19
N ALA A 116 9.47 26.34 15.49
CA ALA A 116 10.10 27.59 15.89
C ALA A 116 10.89 27.41 17.18
N ALA A 117 11.89 28.26 17.42
CA ALA A 117 12.67 28.20 18.66
C ALA A 117 11.77 28.32 19.90
N MET A 118 12.09 27.60 20.98
CA MET A 118 11.25 27.45 22.18
C MET A 118 10.87 28.74 22.89
N ARG A 119 11.58 29.86 22.60
CA ARG A 119 11.24 31.18 23.10
C ARG A 119 9.99 31.80 22.44
N TYR A 120 9.63 31.31 21.26
CA TYR A 120 8.46 31.79 20.50
C TYR A 120 7.22 30.94 20.71
N THR A 121 7.39 29.64 20.93
CA THR A 121 6.28 28.70 21.13
C THR A 121 5.81 28.67 22.57
N GLU A 122 4.56 28.31 22.74
CA GLU A 122 3.90 28.16 24.05
C GLU A 122 3.22 26.79 24.11
N ALA A 123 3.12 26.20 25.29
CA ALA A 123 2.50 24.89 25.46
C ALA A 123 1.78 24.79 26.82
N ARG A 124 0.83 23.85 26.88
CA ARG A 124 0.18 23.39 28.12
C ARG A 124 -0.20 21.90 27.93
N LEU A 125 -0.60 21.24 28.99
CA LEU A 125 -1.13 19.88 28.89
C LEU A 125 -2.42 19.89 28.08
N ALA A 126 -2.55 18.92 27.17
CA ALA A 126 -3.84 18.58 26.58
C ALA A 126 -4.71 17.85 27.61
N LYS A 127 -6.02 17.86 27.46
CA LYS A 127 -6.93 17.10 28.35
C LYS A 127 -6.57 15.63 28.42
N MET A 128 -6.18 15.04 27.29
CA MET A 128 -5.71 13.64 27.21
C MET A 128 -4.41 13.42 27.99
N GLY A 129 -3.51 14.43 28.00
CA GLY A 129 -2.30 14.40 28.78
C GLY A 129 -2.53 14.47 30.29
N GLU A 130 -3.63 15.10 30.74
CA GLU A 130 -4.02 15.13 32.14
C GLU A 130 -4.50 13.75 32.64
N GLU A 131 -5.20 12.97 31.79
CA GLU A 131 -5.63 11.61 32.12
C GLU A 131 -4.46 10.63 32.30
N MET A 132 -3.26 10.96 31.80
CA MET A 132 -2.05 10.18 32.05
C MET A 132 -1.56 10.29 33.50
N MET A 133 -1.84 11.41 34.14
CA MET A 133 -1.32 11.76 35.47
C MET A 133 -2.42 11.91 36.54
N ARG A 134 -3.64 11.56 36.20
CA ARG A 134 -4.75 11.59 37.12
C ARG A 134 -4.47 10.68 38.31
N ASP A 135 -4.77 11.15 39.51
CA ASP A 135 -4.54 10.48 40.80
C ASP A 135 -3.04 10.22 41.13
N LEU A 136 -2.09 10.93 40.49
CA LEU A 136 -0.65 10.76 40.70
C LEU A 136 -0.24 11.09 42.16
N ASP A 137 -0.94 12.04 42.80
CA ASP A 137 -0.68 12.48 44.19
C ASP A 137 -1.35 11.56 45.22
N GLU A 138 -1.94 10.43 44.81
CA GLU A 138 -2.65 9.49 45.68
C GLU A 138 -1.89 8.16 45.90
N ASP A 139 -0.56 8.21 45.93
CA ASP A 139 0.33 7.04 46.12
C ASP A 139 0.10 5.90 45.16
N THR A 140 -0.26 6.21 43.90
CA THR A 140 -0.64 5.26 42.89
C THR A 140 0.51 4.54 42.24
N VAL A 141 1.70 5.15 42.20
CA VAL A 141 2.93 4.65 41.58
C VAL A 141 4.15 4.93 42.49
N ASP A 142 5.24 4.23 42.22
CA ASP A 142 6.50 4.45 42.93
C ASP A 142 7.24 5.65 42.36
N PHE A 143 8.00 6.31 43.24
CA PHE A 143 8.83 7.45 42.93
C PHE A 143 10.30 7.11 43.20
N ASP A 144 11.15 7.56 42.30
CA ASP A 144 12.60 7.50 42.45
C ASP A 144 13.18 8.90 42.69
N PRO A 145 14.33 9.01 43.39
CA PRO A 145 15.04 10.27 43.46
C PRO A 145 15.48 10.69 42.05
N ASN A 146 15.44 12.02 41.81
CA ASN A 146 15.96 12.58 40.58
C ASN A 146 17.50 12.46 40.52
N PHE A 147 18.13 12.96 39.45
CA PHE A 147 19.57 12.82 39.20
C PHE A 147 20.48 13.42 40.26
N ASP A 148 20.03 14.43 41.07
CA ASP A 148 20.78 15.08 42.14
C ASP A 148 20.28 14.75 43.56
N ASN A 149 19.32 13.84 43.67
CA ASN A 149 18.65 13.40 44.90
C ASN A 149 17.96 14.52 45.70
N THR A 150 17.60 15.63 45.04
CA THR A 150 16.89 16.76 45.69
C THR A 150 15.39 16.69 45.57
N LEU A 151 14.89 16.01 44.57
CA LEU A 151 13.48 15.83 44.24
C LEU A 151 13.19 14.36 43.90
N GLU A 152 11.91 14.07 43.77
CA GLU A 152 11.43 12.74 43.33
C GLU A 152 10.71 12.85 42.00
N GLU A 153 10.84 11.79 41.18
CA GLU A 153 10.13 11.63 39.93
C GLU A 153 9.43 10.26 39.85
N PRO A 154 8.27 10.14 39.16
CA PRO A 154 7.56 8.88 39.09
C PRO A 154 8.28 7.92 38.18
N GLN A 155 8.42 6.64 38.59
CA GLN A 155 8.95 5.56 37.74
C GLN A 155 8.08 5.31 36.53
N VAL A 156 6.76 5.44 36.68
CA VAL A 156 5.72 5.22 35.68
C VAL A 156 4.54 6.14 35.99
N LEU A 157 3.74 6.49 34.98
CA LEU A 157 2.52 7.28 35.20
C LEU A 157 1.29 6.36 35.39
N PRO A 158 0.31 6.80 36.24
CA PRO A 158 -0.90 6.04 36.54
C PRO A 158 -1.93 6.14 35.39
N THR A 159 -1.50 5.95 34.16
CA THR A 159 -2.31 6.15 32.94
C THR A 159 -3.68 5.47 32.97
N ARG A 160 -4.72 6.17 32.49
CA ARG A 160 -6.10 5.66 32.43
C ARG A 160 -6.47 5.02 31.09
N PHE A 161 -5.58 4.97 30.12
CA PHE A 161 -5.78 4.32 28.82
C PHE A 161 -4.46 3.69 28.32
N PRO A 162 -4.51 2.71 27.42
CA PRO A 162 -3.33 1.97 26.97
C PRO A 162 -2.48 2.81 26.00
N ASN A 163 -1.78 3.81 26.52
CA ASN A 163 -1.06 4.80 25.71
C ASN A 163 -0.01 4.18 24.79
N LEU A 164 0.67 3.11 25.21
CA LEU A 164 1.64 2.41 24.36
C LEU A 164 1.00 1.91 23.05
N LEU A 165 -0.22 1.40 23.12
CA LEU A 165 -0.97 0.92 21.95
C LEU A 165 -1.59 2.08 21.17
N VAL A 166 -2.22 3.01 21.87
CA VAL A 166 -2.99 4.10 21.28
C VAL A 166 -2.12 5.11 20.53
N ASN A 167 -1.00 5.53 21.10
CA ASN A 167 -0.07 6.47 20.47
C ASN A 167 1.16 5.81 19.84
N GLY A 168 1.41 4.54 20.16
CA GLY A 168 2.59 3.85 19.67
C GLY A 168 3.91 4.45 20.16
N GLY A 169 4.99 4.12 19.47
CA GLY A 169 6.30 4.69 19.77
C GLY A 169 7.40 4.10 18.91
N SER A 170 8.46 4.88 18.69
CA SER A 170 9.64 4.44 17.94
C SER A 170 10.90 4.77 18.70
N GLY A 171 11.92 3.93 18.63
CA GLY A 171 13.20 4.16 19.29
C GLY A 171 14.29 3.22 18.83
N ILE A 172 15.52 3.72 18.82
CA ILE A 172 16.71 2.96 18.45
C ILE A 172 17.59 2.82 19.69
N ALA A 173 17.78 1.59 20.15
CA ALA A 173 18.66 1.23 21.24
C ALA A 173 19.91 0.52 20.71
N VAL A 174 20.79 0.08 21.62
CA VAL A 174 21.94 -0.72 21.23
C VAL A 174 21.50 -2.16 20.98
N GLY A 175 21.71 -2.64 19.76
CA GLY A 175 21.37 -4.01 19.36
C GLY A 175 19.88 -4.30 19.14
N MET A 176 18.99 -3.33 19.35
CA MET A 176 17.54 -3.47 19.12
C MET A 176 16.88 -2.13 18.81
N ALA A 177 15.70 -2.20 18.20
CA ALA A 177 14.87 -1.04 17.93
C ALA A 177 13.41 -1.37 18.25
N THR A 178 12.64 -0.36 18.58
CA THR A 178 11.19 -0.45 18.71
C THR A 178 10.51 0.44 17.67
N ASN A 179 9.41 -0.07 17.10
CA ASN A 179 8.58 0.68 16.18
C ASN A 179 7.13 0.18 16.30
N MET A 180 6.37 0.83 17.16
CA MET A 180 4.99 0.45 17.48
C MET A 180 4.02 1.40 16.80
N PRO A 181 3.06 0.90 16.02
CA PRO A 181 2.09 1.75 15.35
C PRO A 181 1.03 2.25 16.34
N PRO A 182 0.44 3.43 16.10
CA PRO A 182 -0.71 3.92 16.85
C PRO A 182 -2.00 3.18 16.50
N HIS A 183 -2.99 3.20 17.43
CA HIS A 183 -4.29 2.54 17.27
C HIS A 183 -5.42 3.45 17.73
N ASN A 184 -6.64 3.15 17.29
CA ASN A 184 -7.83 3.86 17.71
C ASN A 184 -8.14 3.63 19.19
N LEU A 185 -8.48 4.70 19.92
CA LEU A 185 -8.75 4.67 21.36
C LEU A 185 -10.00 3.84 21.69
N THR A 186 -11.08 4.06 20.94
CA THR A 186 -12.34 3.34 21.13
C THR A 186 -12.16 1.83 20.93
N GLU A 187 -11.47 1.42 19.86
CA GLU A 187 -11.14 0.01 19.59
C GLU A 187 -10.26 -0.59 20.70
N SER A 188 -9.23 0.16 21.14
CA SER A 188 -8.31 -0.29 22.19
C SER A 188 -8.99 -0.46 23.53
N ILE A 189 -9.86 0.49 23.93
CA ILE A 189 -10.63 0.37 25.17
C ILE A 189 -11.64 -0.76 25.09
N ASN A 190 -12.35 -0.93 23.97
CA ASN A 190 -13.27 -2.05 23.80
C ASN A 190 -12.57 -3.40 23.93
N ALA A 191 -11.35 -3.54 23.41
CA ALA A 191 -10.54 -4.75 23.60
C ALA A 191 -10.11 -4.94 25.07
N CYS A 192 -9.76 -3.85 25.78
CA CYS A 192 -9.48 -3.91 27.22
C CYS A 192 -10.70 -4.41 28.01
N LEU A 193 -11.89 -3.89 27.71
CA LEU A 193 -13.15 -4.30 28.36
C LEU A 193 -13.47 -5.78 28.09
N ALA A 194 -13.32 -6.22 26.84
CA ALA A 194 -13.51 -7.62 26.48
C ALA A 194 -12.51 -8.56 27.19
N LEU A 195 -11.25 -8.15 27.30
CA LEU A 195 -10.22 -8.92 28.01
C LEU A 195 -10.43 -8.93 29.54
N LEU A 196 -10.97 -7.84 30.12
CA LEU A 196 -11.39 -7.81 31.53
C LEU A 196 -12.52 -8.79 31.82
N GLU A 197 -13.48 -8.91 30.89
CA GLU A 197 -14.60 -9.86 31.01
C GLU A 197 -14.11 -11.31 30.83
N ASN A 198 -13.28 -11.56 29.83
CA ASN A 198 -12.73 -12.90 29.53
C ASN A 198 -11.20 -12.86 29.37
N PRO A 199 -10.43 -13.13 30.44
CA PRO A 199 -8.95 -13.12 30.39
C PRO A 199 -8.33 -14.19 29.49
N GLU A 200 -9.07 -15.28 29.18
CA GLU A 200 -8.58 -16.37 28.32
C GLU A 200 -8.79 -16.11 26.82
N MET A 201 -9.31 -14.93 26.46
CA MET A 201 -9.55 -14.56 25.06
C MET A 201 -8.28 -14.69 24.21
N GLU A 202 -8.39 -15.29 23.03
CA GLU A 202 -7.29 -15.43 22.08
C GLU A 202 -7.05 -14.11 21.30
N ILE A 203 -5.86 -13.98 20.68
CA ILE A 203 -5.53 -12.78 19.89
C ILE A 203 -6.50 -12.60 18.72
N SER A 204 -6.92 -13.70 18.09
CA SER A 204 -7.91 -13.68 17.00
C SER A 204 -9.24 -13.04 17.41
N ASP A 205 -9.65 -13.22 18.66
CA ASP A 205 -10.90 -12.65 19.17
C ASP A 205 -10.71 -11.16 19.49
N LEU A 206 -9.55 -10.78 20.04
CA LEU A 206 -9.18 -9.38 20.27
C LEU A 206 -9.13 -8.57 18.97
N MET A 207 -8.76 -9.20 17.83
CA MET A 207 -8.76 -8.59 16.53
C MET A 207 -10.16 -8.22 15.99
N GLN A 208 -11.23 -8.72 16.62
CA GLN A 208 -12.59 -8.28 16.31
C GLN A 208 -12.84 -6.85 16.85
N PHE A 209 -12.17 -6.48 17.93
CA PHE A 209 -12.27 -5.14 18.56
C PHE A 209 -11.21 -4.20 17.99
N ILE A 210 -9.94 -4.63 17.92
CA ILE A 210 -8.84 -3.86 17.33
C ILE A 210 -8.56 -4.42 15.95
N LYS A 211 -9.08 -3.75 14.94
CA LYS A 211 -9.01 -4.23 13.55
C LYS A 211 -7.61 -4.13 12.96
N ALA A 212 -6.94 -2.99 13.14
CA ALA A 212 -5.60 -2.71 12.60
C ALA A 212 -5.03 -1.44 13.25
N PRO A 213 -3.76 -1.08 13.03
CA PRO A 213 -3.23 0.25 13.34
C PRO A 213 -4.12 1.37 12.79
N ASP A 214 -4.16 2.50 13.47
CA ASP A 214 -4.92 3.69 13.11
C ASP A 214 -4.00 4.92 13.14
N PHE A 215 -3.54 5.31 11.95
CA PHE A 215 -2.52 6.35 11.82
C PHE A 215 -3.14 7.75 11.86
N PRO A 216 -2.49 8.74 12.48
CA PRO A 216 -2.99 10.11 12.58
C PRO A 216 -3.17 10.78 11.22
N THR A 217 -2.39 10.40 10.21
CA THR A 217 -2.44 10.90 8.83
C THR A 217 -3.44 10.17 7.94
N GLY A 218 -4.22 9.21 8.49
CA GLY A 218 -5.18 8.41 7.72
C GLY A 218 -4.49 7.39 6.81
N GLY A 219 -4.87 7.39 5.53
CA GLY A 219 -4.39 6.46 4.53
C GLY A 219 -5.13 5.11 4.54
N ILE A 220 -4.68 4.19 3.71
CA ILE A 220 -5.31 2.88 3.50
C ILE A 220 -4.29 1.78 3.82
N ILE A 221 -4.61 0.91 4.77
CA ILE A 221 -3.83 -0.32 4.99
C ILE A 221 -4.16 -1.30 3.86
N HIS A 222 -3.15 -1.66 3.08
CA HIS A 222 -3.28 -2.56 1.94
C HIS A 222 -2.77 -3.96 2.27
N GLY A 223 -3.71 -4.92 2.39
CA GLY A 223 -3.43 -6.28 2.82
C GLY A 223 -3.37 -6.45 4.34
N TYR A 224 -3.93 -7.53 4.83
CA TYR A 224 -4.15 -7.74 6.26
C TYR A 224 -3.14 -8.70 6.93
N GLN A 225 -2.33 -9.42 6.14
CA GLN A 225 -1.39 -10.42 6.70
C GLN A 225 -0.35 -9.78 7.61
N GLY A 226 0.22 -8.63 7.22
CA GLY A 226 1.20 -7.93 8.03
C GLY A 226 0.65 -7.41 9.36
N VAL A 227 -0.65 -7.08 9.43
CA VAL A 227 -1.35 -6.70 10.67
C VAL A 227 -1.50 -7.91 11.59
N ARG A 228 -1.93 -9.06 11.04
CA ARG A 228 -2.05 -10.31 11.78
C ARG A 228 -0.71 -10.74 12.38
N ASP A 229 0.34 -10.77 11.58
CA ASP A 229 1.69 -11.10 12.03
C ASP A 229 2.14 -10.18 13.18
N ALA A 230 1.88 -8.86 13.06
CA ALA A 230 2.21 -7.88 14.08
C ALA A 230 1.46 -8.13 15.40
N PHE A 231 0.19 -8.46 15.34
CA PHE A 231 -0.63 -8.73 16.53
C PHE A 231 -0.31 -10.05 17.21
N GLU A 232 -0.03 -11.10 16.42
CA GLU A 232 0.29 -12.44 16.95
C GLU A 232 1.72 -12.53 17.49
N THR A 233 2.70 -11.94 16.78
CA THR A 233 4.13 -12.13 17.08
C THR A 233 4.84 -10.89 17.63
N GLY A 234 4.20 -9.72 17.58
CA GLY A 234 4.84 -8.43 17.84
C GLY A 234 5.73 -7.93 16.71
N ARG A 235 5.75 -8.61 15.54
CA ARG A 235 6.51 -8.21 14.36
C ARG A 235 5.67 -8.41 13.11
N GLY A 236 5.66 -7.39 12.24
CA GLY A 236 4.92 -7.47 10.99
C GLY A 236 5.28 -6.33 10.05
N ARG A 237 4.88 -6.45 8.78
CA ARG A 237 5.04 -5.41 7.79
C ARG A 237 3.67 -4.94 7.32
N VAL A 238 3.24 -3.77 7.77
CA VAL A 238 1.98 -3.15 7.38
C VAL A 238 2.24 -2.24 6.19
N VAL A 239 1.56 -2.49 5.08
CA VAL A 239 1.66 -1.64 3.88
C VAL A 239 0.58 -0.57 3.97
N ILE A 240 0.98 0.69 3.81
CA ILE A 240 0.10 1.86 3.88
C ILE A 240 0.15 2.56 2.54
N ARG A 241 -1.02 2.82 1.96
CA ARG A 241 -1.21 3.63 0.75
C ARG A 241 -1.79 4.99 1.09
N ALA A 242 -1.38 5.98 0.33
CA ALA A 242 -2.05 7.27 0.29
C ALA A 242 -3.50 7.11 -0.18
N LYS A 243 -4.41 7.90 0.36
CA LYS A 243 -5.76 8.00 -0.15
C LYS A 243 -5.75 8.94 -1.35
N ALA A 244 -6.02 8.38 -2.53
CA ALA A 244 -5.99 9.09 -3.79
C ALA A 244 -7.26 8.81 -4.59
N GLU A 245 -7.87 9.86 -5.10
CA GLU A 245 -9.07 9.81 -5.93
C GLU A 245 -8.77 10.39 -7.32
N ILE A 246 -9.47 9.90 -8.33
CA ILE A 246 -9.35 10.41 -9.69
C ILE A 246 -10.54 11.32 -9.94
N GLU A 247 -10.27 12.60 -10.14
CA GLU A 247 -11.26 13.60 -10.51
C GLU A 247 -11.10 13.96 -12.00
N THR A 248 -12.22 14.01 -12.73
CA THR A 248 -12.23 14.46 -14.13
C THR A 248 -12.88 15.84 -14.20
N GLU A 249 -12.11 16.83 -14.63
CA GLU A 249 -12.57 18.22 -14.80
C GLU A 249 -12.17 18.73 -16.18
N ASN A 250 -13.15 19.25 -16.95
CA ASN A 250 -12.93 19.80 -18.29
C ASN A 250 -12.18 18.83 -19.23
N ASP A 251 -12.60 17.55 -19.23
CA ASP A 251 -12.01 16.50 -20.06
C ASP A 251 -10.51 16.24 -19.77
N ARG A 252 -10.08 16.54 -18.54
CA ARG A 252 -8.74 16.22 -18.00
C ARG A 252 -8.86 15.50 -16.70
N ASP A 253 -8.10 14.43 -16.56
CA ASP A 253 -8.03 13.67 -15.34
C ASP A 253 -6.96 14.26 -14.40
N LYS A 254 -7.32 14.28 -13.12
CA LYS A 254 -6.43 14.68 -12.02
C LYS A 254 -6.39 13.56 -10.99
N ILE A 255 -5.23 13.26 -10.46
CA ILE A 255 -5.08 12.41 -9.29
C ILE A 255 -4.97 13.34 -8.09
N VAL A 256 -5.94 13.27 -7.19
CA VAL A 256 -6.02 14.08 -5.98
C VAL A 256 -5.70 13.21 -4.78
N VAL A 257 -4.60 13.53 -4.09
CA VAL A 257 -4.16 12.83 -2.88
C VAL A 257 -4.60 13.65 -1.67
N SER A 258 -5.49 13.08 -0.85
CA SER A 258 -6.04 13.71 0.36
C SER A 258 -5.33 13.26 1.65
N GLU A 259 -4.72 12.07 1.64
CA GLU A 259 -4.01 11.52 2.79
C GLU A 259 -2.73 10.83 2.34
N ILE A 260 -1.65 10.95 3.11
CA ILE A 260 -0.36 10.32 2.84
C ILE A 260 -0.01 9.29 3.92
N PRO A 261 0.83 8.28 3.63
CA PRO A 261 1.25 7.29 4.61
C PRO A 261 1.95 7.94 5.82
N TYR A 262 1.77 7.33 6.96
CA TYR A 262 2.35 7.80 8.23
C TYR A 262 3.89 7.89 8.17
N ASN A 263 4.43 8.96 8.73
CA ASN A 263 5.85 9.33 8.72
C ASN A 263 6.42 9.70 7.33
N VAL A 264 5.59 9.89 6.30
CA VAL A 264 6.03 10.43 5.02
C VAL A 264 6.01 11.95 5.06
N ASN A 265 7.07 12.57 4.55
CA ASN A 265 7.18 14.01 4.38
C ASN A 265 6.51 14.42 3.06
N LYS A 266 5.51 15.31 3.14
CA LYS A 266 4.73 15.73 1.97
C LYS A 266 5.60 16.43 0.91
N ARG A 267 6.48 17.34 1.31
CA ARG A 267 7.38 18.06 0.39
C ARG A 267 8.34 17.11 -0.32
N GLU A 268 9.00 16.22 0.43
CA GLU A 268 9.94 15.24 -0.14
C GLU A 268 9.23 14.27 -1.10
N LEU A 269 7.99 13.91 -0.82
CA LEU A 269 7.16 13.09 -1.70
C LEU A 269 6.89 13.81 -3.03
N ILE A 270 6.48 15.09 -2.98
CA ILE A 270 6.21 15.89 -4.19
C ILE A 270 7.50 16.05 -5.02
N GLU A 271 8.63 16.36 -4.37
CA GLU A 271 9.93 16.46 -5.03
C GLU A 271 10.39 15.13 -5.65
N ALA A 272 10.11 14.00 -4.97
CA ALA A 272 10.43 12.68 -5.50
C ALA A 272 9.63 12.36 -6.76
N ILE A 273 8.33 12.69 -6.77
CA ILE A 273 7.48 12.54 -7.96
C ILE A 273 8.01 13.42 -9.10
N ALA A 274 8.33 14.69 -8.84
CA ALA A 274 8.86 15.61 -9.84
C ALA A 274 10.17 15.09 -10.45
N ARG A 275 11.09 14.57 -9.63
CA ARG A 275 12.35 13.96 -10.12
C ARG A 275 12.10 12.76 -11.04
N LEU A 276 11.14 11.89 -10.73
CA LEU A 276 10.81 10.74 -11.57
C LEU A 276 10.26 11.17 -12.94
N VAL A 277 9.55 12.30 -12.99
CA VAL A 277 9.07 12.90 -14.25
C VAL A 277 10.24 13.48 -15.06
N GLU A 278 11.14 14.24 -14.42
CA GLU A 278 12.35 14.80 -15.07
C GLU A 278 13.26 13.69 -15.61
N GLU A 279 13.45 12.62 -14.86
CA GLU A 279 14.23 11.44 -15.26
C GLU A 279 13.53 10.56 -16.30
N LYS A 280 12.31 10.92 -16.72
CA LYS A 280 11.46 10.16 -17.67
C LYS A 280 11.20 8.71 -17.23
N LYS A 281 11.22 8.46 -15.93
CA LYS A 281 10.83 7.16 -15.36
C LYS A 281 9.32 7.02 -15.24
N ILE A 282 8.63 8.15 -15.05
CA ILE A 282 7.16 8.25 -15.07
C ILE A 282 6.83 9.29 -16.15
N GLU A 283 6.06 8.85 -17.14
CA GLU A 283 5.47 9.71 -18.17
C GLU A 283 3.97 9.86 -17.88
N GLY A 284 3.37 10.94 -18.36
CA GLY A 284 1.92 11.15 -18.22
C GLY A 284 1.51 12.20 -17.19
N ILE A 285 2.44 12.76 -16.42
CA ILE A 285 2.18 13.91 -15.53
C ILE A 285 2.45 15.20 -16.29
N SER A 286 1.51 16.15 -16.23
CA SER A 286 1.67 17.49 -16.80
C SER A 286 2.08 18.52 -15.77
N ASN A 287 1.53 18.44 -14.55
CA ASN A 287 1.82 19.35 -13.44
C ASN A 287 1.59 18.67 -12.09
N ILE A 288 2.19 19.21 -11.03
CA ILE A 288 1.99 18.77 -9.64
C ILE A 288 1.84 20.03 -8.80
N ASN A 289 0.70 20.17 -8.13
CA ASN A 289 0.37 21.29 -7.26
C ASN A 289 0.10 20.82 -5.83
N ASP A 290 0.56 21.58 -4.87
CA ASP A 290 0.14 21.45 -3.48
C ASP A 290 -0.95 22.50 -3.21
N GLU A 291 -2.19 22.05 -3.08
CA GLU A 291 -3.37 22.86 -2.81
C GLU A 291 -3.85 22.69 -1.36
N SER A 292 -2.99 22.17 -0.49
CA SER A 292 -3.33 21.95 0.92
C SER A 292 -3.64 23.28 1.62
N ASP A 293 -4.74 23.31 2.36
CA ASP A 293 -5.21 24.46 3.09
C ASP A 293 -5.70 24.08 4.51
N ARG A 294 -6.48 24.97 5.16
CA ARG A 294 -7.07 24.72 6.48
C ARG A 294 -8.14 23.63 6.50
N GLN A 295 -8.68 23.26 5.33
CA GLN A 295 -9.69 22.20 5.20
C GLN A 295 -9.05 20.81 5.14
N GLY A 296 -7.76 20.74 4.78
CA GLY A 296 -7.03 19.49 4.74
C GLY A 296 -5.88 19.47 3.73
N MET A 297 -5.27 18.32 3.61
CA MET A 297 -4.23 18.05 2.63
C MET A 297 -4.87 17.82 1.26
N ARG A 298 -4.28 18.42 0.22
CA ARG A 298 -4.70 18.23 -1.16
C ARG A 298 -3.50 18.37 -2.10
N ILE A 299 -2.94 17.24 -2.56
CA ILE A 299 -1.89 17.22 -3.59
C ILE A 299 -2.59 16.85 -4.90
N VAL A 300 -2.49 17.72 -5.89
CA VAL A 300 -3.12 17.55 -7.21
C VAL A 300 -2.07 17.24 -8.25
N ILE A 301 -2.20 16.09 -8.91
CA ILE A 301 -1.33 15.64 -10.00
C ILE A 301 -2.15 15.65 -11.28
N ASP A 302 -1.88 16.60 -12.16
CA ASP A 302 -2.55 16.73 -13.44
C ASP A 302 -2.04 15.68 -14.43
N VAL A 303 -2.97 14.89 -14.99
CA VAL A 303 -2.66 13.83 -15.96
C VAL A 303 -2.73 14.38 -17.39
N LYS A 304 -1.81 13.95 -18.26
CA LYS A 304 -1.86 14.30 -19.69
C LYS A 304 -3.04 13.62 -20.36
N LYS A 305 -3.64 14.29 -21.36
CA LYS A 305 -4.91 13.91 -22.01
C LYS A 305 -4.98 12.45 -22.50
N ASP A 306 -3.86 11.87 -22.94
CA ASP A 306 -3.83 10.53 -23.56
C ASP A 306 -3.31 9.43 -22.61
N GLN A 307 -3.34 9.67 -21.31
CA GLN A 307 -2.80 8.74 -20.31
C GLN A 307 -3.89 8.22 -19.39
N ASN A 308 -3.80 6.94 -19.06
CA ASN A 308 -4.73 6.31 -18.11
C ASN A 308 -4.32 6.67 -16.67
N PRO A 309 -5.19 7.37 -15.90
CA PRO A 309 -4.87 7.84 -14.55
C PRO A 309 -4.69 6.67 -13.56
N ASN A 310 -5.39 5.55 -13.73
CA ASN A 310 -5.22 4.38 -12.86
C ASN A 310 -3.84 3.73 -13.02
N VAL A 311 -3.38 3.58 -14.27
CA VAL A 311 -2.03 3.07 -14.57
C VAL A 311 -0.96 3.98 -14.01
N LEU A 312 -1.16 5.29 -14.11
CA LEU A 312 -0.25 6.29 -13.54
C LEU A 312 -0.22 6.22 -12.01
N LEU A 313 -1.37 6.14 -11.37
CA LEU A 313 -1.49 5.98 -9.92
C LEU A 313 -0.78 4.72 -9.42
N ASN A 314 -0.95 3.60 -10.13
CA ASN A 314 -0.26 2.35 -9.80
C ASN A 314 1.27 2.48 -9.91
N LYS A 315 1.77 3.18 -10.94
CA LYS A 315 3.20 3.49 -11.07
C LYS A 315 3.69 4.36 -9.91
N LEU A 316 2.92 5.36 -9.50
CA LEU A 316 3.22 6.23 -8.37
C LEU A 316 3.29 5.43 -7.06
N TYR A 317 2.34 4.54 -6.77
CA TYR A 317 2.40 3.65 -5.60
C TYR A 317 3.65 2.77 -5.58
N LYS A 318 4.10 2.29 -6.73
CA LYS A 318 5.28 1.42 -6.82
C LYS A 318 6.60 2.16 -6.70
N MET A 319 6.67 3.38 -7.19
CA MET A 319 7.93 4.11 -7.38
C MET A 319 8.14 5.25 -6.38
N THR A 320 7.16 5.55 -5.55
CA THR A 320 7.19 6.65 -4.58
C THR A 320 6.66 6.23 -3.21
N GLU A 321 6.80 7.10 -2.21
CA GLU A 321 6.26 6.90 -0.88
C GLU A 321 4.74 7.13 -0.76
N LEU A 322 4.01 7.29 -1.87
CA LEU A 322 2.55 7.15 -1.88
C LEU A 322 2.10 5.76 -1.42
N GLN A 323 2.95 4.76 -1.55
CA GLN A 323 2.84 3.50 -0.83
C GLN A 323 4.12 3.28 -0.02
N SER A 324 3.97 3.19 1.28
CA SER A 324 5.06 2.95 2.23
C SER A 324 4.79 1.70 3.06
N SER A 325 5.81 1.17 3.71
CA SER A 325 5.64 0.04 4.61
C SER A 325 6.09 0.39 6.01
N PHE A 326 5.20 0.23 6.99
CA PHE A 326 5.52 0.36 8.40
C PHE A 326 5.97 -1.01 8.94
N SER A 327 7.26 -1.11 9.28
CA SER A 327 7.81 -2.32 9.88
C SER A 327 7.54 -2.32 11.38
N VAL A 328 6.53 -3.08 11.79
CA VAL A 328 6.16 -3.23 13.20
C VAL A 328 7.20 -4.06 13.93
N ASN A 329 7.66 -3.57 15.08
CA ASN A 329 8.54 -4.27 16.00
C ASN A 329 8.21 -3.81 17.43
N ASN A 330 7.37 -4.56 18.13
CA ASN A 330 6.82 -4.22 19.42
C ASN A 330 7.78 -4.58 20.56
N VAL A 331 8.90 -3.87 20.65
CA VAL A 331 9.89 -4.03 21.73
C VAL A 331 9.66 -2.96 22.78
N CYS A 332 9.42 -3.36 24.02
CA CYS A 332 9.24 -2.46 25.16
C CYS A 332 9.87 -3.04 26.42
N LEU A 333 9.89 -2.25 27.49
CA LEU A 333 10.38 -2.67 28.79
C LEU A 333 9.23 -3.33 29.59
N VAL A 334 9.43 -4.61 29.92
CA VAL A 334 8.57 -5.37 30.82
C VAL A 334 9.40 -5.65 32.09
N ASN A 335 9.00 -5.06 33.22
CA ASN A 335 9.76 -5.17 34.48
C ASN A 335 11.26 -4.82 34.30
N GLY A 336 11.54 -3.71 33.56
CA GLY A 336 12.89 -3.23 33.31
C GLY A 336 13.71 -4.06 32.31
N ARG A 337 13.12 -5.06 31.62
CA ARG A 337 13.79 -5.89 30.62
C ARG A 337 13.17 -5.72 29.25
N PRO A 338 13.96 -5.60 28.18
CA PRO A 338 13.43 -5.49 26.84
C PRO A 338 12.82 -6.81 26.37
N GLN A 339 11.58 -6.76 25.89
CA GLN A 339 10.86 -7.92 25.36
C GLN A 339 10.09 -7.51 24.12
N THR A 340 9.94 -8.45 23.17
CA THR A 340 8.99 -8.31 22.05
C THR A 340 7.64 -8.83 22.55
N VAL A 341 6.60 -8.02 22.45
CA VAL A 341 5.26 -8.31 23.00
C VAL A 341 4.21 -8.33 21.90
N ASN A 342 3.25 -9.22 22.03
CA ASN A 342 2.09 -9.31 21.16
C ASN A 342 0.94 -8.42 21.67
N LEU A 343 -0.16 -8.36 20.92
CA LEU A 343 -1.31 -7.53 21.25
C LEU A 343 -1.91 -7.87 22.63
N LYS A 344 -2.12 -9.15 22.91
CA LYS A 344 -2.71 -9.60 24.18
C LYS A 344 -1.82 -9.20 25.37
N GLN A 345 -0.51 -9.37 25.24
CA GLN A 345 0.45 -9.00 26.31
C GLN A 345 0.44 -7.49 26.59
N ILE A 346 0.35 -6.64 25.56
CA ILE A 346 0.27 -5.17 25.75
C ILE A 346 -0.97 -4.82 26.57
N LEU A 347 -2.14 -5.36 26.20
CA LEU A 347 -3.40 -5.08 26.88
C LEU A 347 -3.38 -5.64 28.30
N GLN A 348 -2.87 -6.87 28.52
CA GLN A 348 -2.81 -7.50 29.81
C GLN A 348 -1.93 -6.71 30.79
N HIS A 349 -0.72 -6.33 30.39
CA HIS A 349 0.16 -5.53 31.25
C HIS A 349 -0.41 -4.15 31.58
N PHE A 350 -1.13 -3.54 30.64
CA PHE A 350 -1.84 -2.30 30.93
C PHE A 350 -2.96 -2.52 31.96
N LEU A 351 -3.76 -3.59 31.84
CA LEU A 351 -4.82 -3.89 32.79
C LEU A 351 -4.27 -4.26 34.16
N ASP A 352 -3.17 -5.01 34.23
CA ASP A 352 -2.47 -5.32 35.49
C ASP A 352 -1.99 -4.04 36.18
N HIS A 353 -1.41 -3.11 35.42
CA HIS A 353 -1.01 -1.81 35.92
C HIS A 353 -2.21 -0.99 36.42
N ARG A 354 -3.32 -0.96 35.67
CA ARG A 354 -4.54 -0.28 36.11
C ARG A 354 -5.09 -0.87 37.42
N HIS A 355 -5.10 -2.19 37.52
CA HIS A 355 -5.51 -2.88 38.74
C HIS A 355 -4.64 -2.43 39.92
N GLU A 356 -3.31 -2.43 39.80
CA GLU A 356 -2.39 -1.96 40.82
C GLU A 356 -2.66 -0.51 41.22
N VAL A 357 -2.80 0.40 40.24
CA VAL A 357 -3.10 1.83 40.47
C VAL A 357 -4.41 2.00 41.23
N VAL A 358 -5.49 1.30 40.84
CA VAL A 358 -6.80 1.37 41.53
C VAL A 358 -6.69 0.88 42.98
N ILE A 359 -6.01 -0.23 43.23
CA ILE A 359 -5.82 -0.78 44.57
C ILE A 359 -5.02 0.19 45.45
N ARG A 360 -3.90 0.73 44.93
CA ARG A 360 -3.07 1.70 45.69
C ARG A 360 -3.82 2.99 45.97
N ARG A 361 -4.48 3.57 44.98
CA ARG A 361 -5.35 4.74 45.16
C ARG A 361 -6.44 4.47 46.21
N THR A 362 -7.12 3.34 46.11
CA THR A 362 -8.20 2.99 47.07
C THR A 362 -7.66 2.87 48.46
N ARG A 363 -6.50 2.26 48.69
CA ARG A 363 -5.84 2.20 50.01
C ARG A 363 -5.52 3.59 50.57
N PHE A 364 -4.99 4.48 49.72
CA PHE A 364 -4.68 5.86 50.09
C PHE A 364 -5.97 6.61 50.47
N GLN A 365 -7.02 6.53 49.65
CA GLN A 365 -8.29 7.17 49.93
C GLN A 365 -8.98 6.59 51.17
N LEU A 366 -8.93 5.25 51.34
CA LEU A 366 -9.47 4.60 52.54
C LEU A 366 -8.78 5.07 53.79
N LYS A 367 -7.43 5.10 53.83
CA LYS A 367 -6.68 5.64 54.94
C LYS A 367 -7.08 7.06 55.28
N LYS A 368 -7.14 7.95 54.26
CA LYS A 368 -7.56 9.34 54.43
C LYS A 368 -9.01 9.47 54.92
N ALA A 369 -9.90 8.62 54.46
CA ALA A 369 -11.30 8.58 54.89
C ALA A 369 -11.44 8.09 56.34
N LEU A 370 -10.71 7.04 56.70
CA LEU A 370 -10.66 6.52 58.10
C LEU A 370 -10.08 7.57 59.03
N ASP A 371 -8.95 8.22 58.70
CA ASP A 371 -8.35 9.28 59.51
C ASP A 371 -9.32 10.44 59.72
N ARG A 372 -10.09 10.82 58.68
CA ARG A 372 -11.07 11.88 58.77
C ARG A 372 -12.31 11.47 59.62
N ALA A 373 -12.82 10.29 59.39
CA ALA A 373 -13.95 9.72 60.15
C ALA A 373 -13.61 9.62 61.62
N HIS A 374 -12.41 9.17 61.97
CA HIS A 374 -11.91 9.07 63.32
C HIS A 374 -11.86 10.46 64.04
N ILE A 375 -11.44 11.50 63.31
CA ILE A 375 -11.48 12.89 63.82
C ILE A 375 -12.93 13.34 64.05
N LEU A 376 -13.84 13.05 63.09
CA LEU A 376 -15.25 13.43 63.16
C LEU A 376 -15.96 12.74 64.32
N ASP A 377 -15.69 11.45 64.59
CA ASP A 377 -16.20 10.74 65.74
C ASP A 377 -15.84 11.46 67.05
N GLY A 378 -14.58 11.90 67.19
CA GLY A 378 -14.14 12.69 68.32
C GLY A 378 -14.83 14.07 68.44
N LEU A 379 -15.05 14.75 67.31
CA LEU A 379 -15.72 16.07 67.30
C LEU A 379 -17.22 15.93 67.65
N ILE A 380 -17.88 14.85 67.25
CA ILE A 380 -19.28 14.56 67.57
C ILE A 380 -19.41 14.29 69.07
N ILE A 381 -18.52 13.45 69.66
CA ILE A 381 -18.49 13.22 71.12
C ILE A 381 -18.32 14.51 71.87
N ALA A 382 -17.40 15.39 71.40
CA ALA A 382 -17.19 16.72 71.99
C ALA A 382 -18.42 17.64 71.86
N SER A 383 -19.12 17.56 70.74
CA SER A 383 -20.33 18.33 70.44
C SER A 383 -21.53 17.89 71.33
N ASP A 384 -21.68 16.58 71.53
CA ASP A 384 -22.75 16.01 72.38
C ASP A 384 -22.51 16.38 73.87
N HIS A 385 -21.28 16.64 74.29
CA HIS A 385 -20.90 17.00 75.62
C HIS A 385 -20.26 18.41 75.69
N ILE A 386 -20.79 19.36 74.96
CA ILE A 386 -20.13 20.64 74.67
C ILE A 386 -19.86 21.48 75.96
N ASP A 387 -20.79 21.52 76.89
CA ASP A 387 -20.63 22.27 78.12
C ASP A 387 -19.49 21.75 79.02
N GLU A 388 -19.31 20.44 79.08
CA GLU A 388 -18.22 19.76 79.79
C GLU A 388 -16.90 19.97 79.06
N VAL A 389 -16.83 19.91 77.79
CA VAL A 389 -15.65 20.19 76.96
C VAL A 389 -15.20 21.63 77.15
N ILE A 390 -16.11 22.60 77.05
CA ILE A 390 -15.80 23.98 77.31
C ILE A 390 -15.26 24.22 78.75
N HIS A 391 -15.88 23.55 79.72
CA HIS A 391 -15.42 23.65 81.13
C HIS A 391 -14.00 23.11 81.26
N ILE A 392 -13.67 21.93 80.68
CA ILE A 392 -12.34 21.32 80.74
C ILE A 392 -11.33 22.27 80.09
N ILE A 393 -11.57 22.76 78.88
CA ILE A 393 -10.66 23.63 78.15
C ILE A 393 -10.42 24.94 78.94
N ARG A 394 -11.43 25.58 79.44
CA ARG A 394 -11.32 26.86 80.21
C ARG A 394 -10.64 26.69 81.56
N SER A 395 -10.78 25.53 82.24
CA SER A 395 -10.17 25.23 83.53
C SER A 395 -8.73 24.71 83.43
N SER A 396 -8.21 24.40 82.26
CA SER A 396 -6.87 23.93 82.00
C SER A 396 -5.89 25.10 81.90
N LYS A 397 -4.64 24.89 82.34
CA LYS A 397 -3.59 25.92 82.32
C LYS A 397 -2.94 26.17 80.98
N ASN A 398 -2.91 25.16 80.16
CA ASN A 398 -2.38 25.17 78.79
C ASN A 398 -3.09 24.18 77.94
N THR A 399 -2.74 24.17 76.64
CA THR A 399 -3.34 23.32 75.59
C THR A 399 -3.09 21.83 75.84
N ASP A 400 -1.91 21.50 76.37
CA ASP A 400 -1.50 20.07 76.53
C ASP A 400 -2.28 19.47 77.74
N GLU A 401 -2.45 20.28 78.89
CA GLU A 401 -3.31 19.84 80.01
C GLU A 401 -4.76 19.67 79.55
N ALA A 402 -5.28 20.55 78.71
CA ALA A 402 -6.64 20.40 78.14
C ALA A 402 -6.79 19.13 77.30
N ARG A 403 -5.81 18.82 76.45
CA ARG A 403 -5.76 17.62 75.66
C ARG A 403 -5.71 16.35 76.51
N GLN A 404 -4.82 16.33 77.55
CA GLN A 404 -4.74 15.19 78.45
C GLN A 404 -6.03 14.96 79.19
N ARG A 405 -6.67 15.97 79.75
CA ARG A 405 -7.93 15.85 80.49
C ARG A 405 -9.13 15.44 79.59
N LEU A 406 -9.14 15.90 78.31
CA LEU A 406 -10.13 15.48 77.36
C LEU A 406 -9.92 14.01 76.99
N SER A 407 -8.65 13.60 76.79
CA SER A 407 -8.33 12.19 76.52
C SER A 407 -8.75 11.26 77.66
N GLU A 408 -8.40 11.60 78.94
CA GLU A 408 -8.76 10.81 80.06
C GLU A 408 -10.29 10.75 80.33
N ARG A 409 -11.00 11.86 79.99
CA ARG A 409 -12.47 11.91 80.25
C ARG A 409 -13.32 11.22 79.25
N PHE A 410 -12.97 11.34 77.94
CA PHE A 410 -13.79 10.84 76.83
C PHE A 410 -13.17 9.65 76.08
N GLU A 411 -12.02 9.13 76.60
CA GLU A 411 -11.23 8.05 75.95
C GLU A 411 -10.80 8.39 74.51
N LEU A 412 -10.45 9.68 74.29
CA LEU A 412 -10.05 10.21 72.97
C LEU A 412 -8.54 10.13 72.81
N ASP A 413 -8.08 9.90 71.57
CA ASP A 413 -6.66 9.93 71.25
C ASP A 413 -6.12 11.35 71.05
N ASP A 414 -4.81 11.46 70.75
CA ASP A 414 -4.10 12.73 70.58
C ASP A 414 -4.60 13.50 69.35
N ALA A 415 -4.98 12.80 68.23
CA ALA A 415 -5.47 13.44 67.03
C ALA A 415 -6.87 14.01 67.23
N GLN A 416 -7.73 13.31 67.92
CA GLN A 416 -9.09 13.75 68.27
C GLN A 416 -9.07 14.93 69.25
N THR A 417 -8.29 14.82 70.30
CA THR A 417 -8.19 15.88 71.31
C THR A 417 -7.56 17.16 70.73
N ARG A 418 -6.60 17.06 69.82
CA ARG A 418 -6.03 18.20 69.10
C ARG A 418 -7.13 18.86 68.25
N ALA A 419 -7.89 18.09 67.47
CA ALA A 419 -8.99 18.64 66.67
C ALA A 419 -10.06 19.34 67.49
N ILE A 420 -10.42 18.81 68.67
CA ILE A 420 -11.36 19.42 69.61
C ILE A 420 -10.85 20.75 70.14
N VAL A 421 -9.59 20.82 70.56
CA VAL A 421 -9.00 22.05 71.07
C VAL A 421 -8.86 23.13 69.98
N GLU A 422 -8.59 22.76 68.77
CA GLU A 422 -8.50 23.64 67.60
C GLU A 422 -9.88 24.01 67.02
N MET A 423 -11.02 23.47 67.52
CA MET A 423 -12.35 23.67 67.03
C MET A 423 -12.75 25.15 67.14
N ARG A 424 -13.32 25.68 66.07
CA ARG A 424 -13.82 27.07 66.04
C ARG A 424 -15.21 27.18 66.68
N LEU A 425 -15.45 28.27 67.38
CA LEU A 425 -16.74 28.54 68.11
C LEU A 425 -17.96 28.45 67.16
N ARG A 426 -17.87 28.76 65.88
CA ARG A 426 -18.97 28.63 64.92
C ARG A 426 -19.43 27.18 64.71
N GLN A 427 -18.52 26.22 64.92
CA GLN A 427 -18.80 24.78 64.74
C GLN A 427 -19.63 24.21 65.87
N LEU A 428 -19.92 24.99 66.92
CA LEU A 428 -20.74 24.63 68.06
C LEU A 428 -22.24 24.86 67.83
N THR A 429 -22.62 25.43 66.67
CA THR A 429 -24.07 25.67 66.39
C THR A 429 -24.71 24.36 65.91
N ASN A 430 -25.99 24.17 66.24
CA ASN A 430 -26.78 22.95 65.91
C ASN A 430 -26.71 22.64 64.40
N LEU A 431 -26.77 23.67 63.52
CA LEU A 431 -26.65 23.50 62.09
C LEU A 431 -25.30 22.94 61.62
N GLU A 432 -24.22 23.30 62.29
CA GLU A 432 -22.87 22.76 61.96
C GLU A 432 -22.68 21.35 62.55
N GLN A 433 -23.33 21.03 63.70
CA GLN A 433 -23.37 19.68 64.28
C GLN A 433 -24.06 18.69 63.35
N ASP A 434 -25.19 19.06 62.77
CA ASP A 434 -25.92 18.22 61.80
C ASP A 434 -25.03 17.97 60.56
N LYS A 435 -24.32 18.97 60.08
CA LYS A 435 -23.38 18.80 59.00
C LYS A 435 -22.20 17.84 59.28
N LEU A 436 -21.66 17.86 60.52
CA LEU A 436 -20.62 16.90 60.92
C LEU A 436 -21.14 15.47 60.97
N ARG A 437 -22.40 15.25 61.35
CA ARG A 437 -23.03 13.96 61.36
C ARG A 437 -23.31 13.47 59.92
N ASP A 438 -23.84 14.35 59.09
CA ASP A 438 -24.06 14.04 57.67
C ASP A 438 -22.72 13.71 56.95
N GLU A 439 -21.64 14.51 57.21
CA GLU A 439 -20.30 14.21 56.66
C GLU A 439 -19.80 12.84 57.13
N LEU A 440 -20.01 12.50 58.38
CA LEU A 440 -19.60 11.20 58.92
C LEU A 440 -20.37 10.03 58.28
N GLU A 441 -21.69 10.21 58.06
CA GLU A 441 -22.51 9.19 57.42
C GLU A 441 -22.09 8.97 55.95
N GLU A 442 -21.83 10.05 55.21
CA GLU A 442 -21.33 9.97 53.86
C GLU A 442 -19.95 9.32 53.79
N LEU A 443 -19.05 9.65 54.72
CA LEU A 443 -17.73 9.05 54.86
C LEU A 443 -17.81 7.56 55.19
N ARG A 444 -18.70 7.14 56.06
CA ARG A 444 -18.90 5.70 56.36
C ARG A 444 -19.38 4.92 55.13
N LYS A 445 -20.32 5.44 54.36
CA LYS A 445 -20.73 4.83 53.07
C LYS A 445 -19.57 4.77 52.09
N ARG A 446 -18.72 5.81 52.04
CA ARG A 446 -17.51 5.81 51.19
C ARG A 446 -16.47 4.80 51.67
N ILE A 447 -16.26 4.67 52.97
CA ILE A 447 -15.35 3.68 53.58
C ILE A 447 -15.79 2.26 53.18
N GLU A 448 -17.07 1.93 53.38
CA GLU A 448 -17.66 0.64 53.03
C GLU A 448 -17.43 0.30 51.54
N PHE A 449 -17.65 1.29 50.65
CA PHE A 449 -17.38 1.14 49.19
C PHE A 449 -15.90 0.94 48.88
N LEU A 450 -15.00 1.69 49.52
CA LEU A 450 -13.54 1.55 49.33
C LEU A 450 -13.04 0.19 49.87
N GLU A 451 -13.57 -0.29 50.97
CA GLU A 451 -13.28 -1.61 51.51
C GLU A 451 -13.81 -2.73 50.57
N ASP A 452 -14.97 -2.53 49.97
CA ASP A 452 -15.51 -3.51 48.98
C ASP A 452 -14.59 -3.57 47.77
N ILE A 453 -14.08 -2.45 47.23
CA ILE A 453 -13.12 -2.46 46.12
C ILE A 453 -11.86 -3.29 46.46
N LEU A 454 -11.38 -3.21 47.70
CA LEU A 454 -10.14 -3.90 48.11
C LEU A 454 -10.39 -5.41 48.36
N ASN A 455 -11.58 -5.79 48.82
CA ASN A 455 -11.90 -7.17 49.21
C ASN A 455 -12.62 -7.96 48.13
N ASN A 456 -13.26 -7.29 47.17
CA ASN A 456 -14.08 -7.91 46.14
C ASN A 456 -13.47 -7.62 44.74
N PRO A 457 -12.86 -8.63 44.08
CA PRO A 457 -12.28 -8.47 42.76
C PRO A 457 -13.30 -8.05 41.70
N VAL A 458 -14.58 -8.35 41.88
CA VAL A 458 -15.62 -7.97 40.93
C VAL A 458 -15.86 -6.45 40.98
N THR A 459 -15.97 -5.90 42.21
CA THR A 459 -16.12 -4.44 42.40
C THR A 459 -14.90 -3.66 41.90
N CYS A 460 -13.69 -4.15 42.16
CA CYS A 460 -12.46 -3.56 41.63
C CYS A 460 -12.45 -3.55 40.10
N ARG A 461 -12.84 -4.67 39.47
CA ARG A 461 -12.94 -4.78 38.02
C ARG A 461 -13.96 -3.81 37.45
N LYS A 462 -15.12 -3.67 38.13
CA LYS A 462 -16.17 -2.72 37.72
C LYS A 462 -15.70 -1.28 37.74
N VAL A 463 -14.90 -0.88 38.74
CA VAL A 463 -14.30 0.46 38.80
C VAL A 463 -13.37 0.71 37.61
N ILE A 464 -12.52 -0.28 37.26
CA ILE A 464 -11.63 -0.17 36.07
C ILE A 464 -12.45 -0.05 34.79
N GLU A 465 -13.51 -0.84 34.65
CA GLU A 465 -14.43 -0.82 33.52
C GLU A 465 -15.07 0.57 33.37
N ASP A 466 -15.65 1.12 34.45
CA ASP A 466 -16.32 2.42 34.45
C ASP A 466 -15.35 3.56 34.08
N GLU A 467 -14.12 3.51 34.58
CA GLU A 467 -13.07 4.49 34.24
C GLU A 467 -12.63 4.41 32.78
N LEU A 468 -12.51 3.21 32.22
CA LEU A 468 -12.21 3.02 30.81
C LEU A 468 -13.34 3.53 29.91
N ILE A 469 -14.60 3.27 30.31
CA ILE A 469 -15.78 3.76 29.60
C ILE A 469 -15.80 5.30 29.63
N GLU A 470 -15.54 5.94 30.80
CA GLU A 470 -15.46 7.40 30.92
C GLU A 470 -14.44 8.00 29.92
N VAL A 471 -13.25 7.39 29.81
CA VAL A 471 -12.21 7.86 28.88
C VAL A 471 -12.66 7.68 27.44
N ARG A 472 -13.28 6.52 27.11
CA ARG A 472 -13.81 6.25 25.77
C ARG A 472 -14.88 7.25 25.36
N GLU A 473 -15.84 7.56 26.23
CA GLU A 473 -16.92 8.49 25.94
C GLU A 473 -16.44 9.94 25.81
N LYS A 474 -15.40 10.29 26.53
CA LYS A 474 -14.87 11.66 26.54
C LYS A 474 -13.90 11.96 25.39
N PHE A 475 -13.15 10.97 24.92
CA PHE A 475 -12.05 11.15 23.96
C PHE A 475 -12.11 10.21 22.76
N GLY A 476 -13.05 9.25 22.74
CA GLY A 476 -13.20 8.32 21.63
C GLY A 476 -13.61 9.04 20.35
N ASP A 477 -13.04 8.60 19.24
CA ASP A 477 -13.33 9.09 17.90
C ASP A 477 -13.42 7.92 16.90
N GLU A 478 -13.76 8.23 15.67
CA GLU A 478 -13.79 7.26 14.58
C GLU A 478 -12.39 6.94 14.07
N ARG A 479 -12.24 5.77 13.45
CA ARG A 479 -11.01 5.36 12.79
C ARG A 479 -10.70 6.29 11.62
N LYS A 480 -9.44 6.73 11.52
CA LYS A 480 -8.93 7.54 10.41
C LYS A 480 -8.43 6.69 9.24
N THR A 481 -7.72 5.59 9.54
CA THR A 481 -7.10 4.73 8.52
C THR A 481 -8.09 3.70 8.01
N GLU A 482 -8.29 3.64 6.70
CA GLU A 482 -9.11 2.63 6.03
C GLU A 482 -8.38 1.28 5.94
N ILE A 483 -9.12 0.16 5.82
CA ILE A 483 -8.54 -1.19 5.73
C ILE A 483 -9.04 -1.88 4.48
N GLU A 484 -8.12 -2.22 3.61
CA GLU A 484 -8.33 -3.07 2.45
C GLU A 484 -7.80 -4.48 2.77
N TYR A 485 -8.71 -5.42 3.04
CA TYR A 485 -8.35 -6.76 3.52
C TYR A 485 -7.68 -7.64 2.48
N SER A 486 -8.05 -7.49 1.20
CA SER A 486 -7.47 -8.22 0.08
C SER A 486 -6.34 -7.41 -0.53
N ALA A 487 -5.11 -7.87 -0.37
CA ALA A 487 -4.02 -7.40 -1.20
C ALA A 487 -3.97 -8.24 -2.47
N GLU A 488 -4.50 -7.77 -3.56
CA GLU A 488 -4.02 -8.21 -4.85
C GLU A 488 -2.60 -7.64 -5.00
N GLU A 489 -1.58 -8.53 -5.05
CA GLU A 489 -0.24 -8.09 -5.42
C GLU A 489 -0.33 -7.38 -6.77
N MET A 490 0.12 -6.13 -6.85
CA MET A 490 0.20 -5.41 -8.11
C MET A 490 1.01 -6.23 -9.10
N ASN A 491 0.34 -6.77 -10.09
CA ASN A 491 0.98 -7.46 -11.18
C ASN A 491 1.70 -6.43 -12.07
N ALA A 492 2.74 -6.87 -12.77
CA ALA A 492 3.41 -6.00 -13.74
C ALA A 492 2.44 -5.48 -14.83
N GLU A 493 1.31 -6.16 -15.03
CA GLU A 493 0.22 -5.78 -15.93
C GLU A 493 -0.46 -4.46 -15.51
N ASP A 494 -0.60 -4.20 -14.20
CA ASP A 494 -1.30 -3.03 -13.67
C ASP A 494 -0.59 -1.69 -13.97
N PHE A 495 0.64 -1.77 -14.49
CA PHE A 495 1.44 -0.61 -14.85
C PHE A 495 1.40 -0.24 -16.34
N TYR A 496 0.64 -0.99 -17.12
CA TYR A 496 0.51 -0.78 -18.56
C TYR A 496 -0.96 -0.86 -18.98
N ALA A 497 -1.42 0.15 -19.71
CA ALA A 497 -2.74 0.08 -20.33
C ALA A 497 -2.76 -1.02 -21.39
N ASP A 498 -3.90 -1.72 -21.55
CA ASP A 498 -4.03 -2.83 -22.52
C ASP A 498 -4.29 -2.32 -23.95
N ASP A 499 -3.43 -1.41 -24.39
CA ASP A 499 -3.53 -0.79 -25.71
C ASP A 499 -3.16 -1.77 -26.86
N PRO A 500 -3.80 -1.65 -28.03
CA PRO A 500 -3.44 -2.43 -29.20
C PRO A 500 -2.12 -1.97 -29.80
N MET A 501 -1.20 -2.90 -30.00
CA MET A 501 0.15 -2.68 -30.47
C MET A 501 0.46 -3.48 -31.73
N ILE A 502 1.29 -2.94 -32.59
CA ILE A 502 1.94 -3.68 -33.69
C ILE A 502 3.36 -4.06 -33.25
N ILE A 503 3.64 -5.33 -33.26
CA ILE A 503 4.98 -5.88 -33.03
C ILE A 503 5.64 -6.13 -34.37
N THR A 504 6.80 -5.52 -34.58
CA THR A 504 7.61 -5.75 -35.79
C THR A 504 8.92 -6.44 -35.45
N ILE A 505 9.29 -7.42 -36.25
CA ILE A 505 10.54 -8.17 -36.13
C ILE A 505 11.27 -8.10 -37.47
N SER A 506 12.51 -7.65 -37.47
CA SER A 506 13.37 -7.60 -38.65
C SER A 506 14.07 -8.94 -38.90
N HIS A 507 14.62 -9.14 -40.12
CA HIS A 507 15.37 -10.33 -40.51
C HIS A 507 16.58 -10.62 -39.62
N PHE A 508 17.26 -9.57 -39.14
CA PHE A 508 18.38 -9.70 -38.18
C PHE A 508 17.92 -9.81 -36.73
N GLY A 509 16.60 -9.91 -36.47
CA GLY A 509 16.04 -10.17 -35.15
C GLY A 509 15.93 -8.92 -34.25
N TYR A 510 15.75 -7.73 -34.83
CA TYR A 510 15.36 -6.54 -34.07
C TYR A 510 13.84 -6.54 -33.85
N ILE A 511 13.41 -6.30 -32.61
CA ILE A 511 12.00 -6.30 -32.23
C ILE A 511 11.64 -4.96 -31.58
N LYS A 512 10.43 -4.47 -31.88
CA LYS A 512 9.79 -3.33 -31.20
C LYS A 512 8.28 -3.51 -31.18
N ARG A 513 7.63 -2.79 -30.29
CA ARG A 513 6.19 -2.56 -30.31
C ARG A 513 5.92 -1.11 -30.69
N THR A 514 4.86 -0.88 -31.44
CA THR A 514 4.41 0.45 -31.86
C THR A 514 2.89 0.53 -31.70
N PRO A 515 2.33 1.60 -31.18
CA PRO A 515 0.86 1.75 -31.11
C PRO A 515 0.21 1.59 -32.48
N LEU A 516 -0.90 0.84 -32.54
CA LEU A 516 -1.60 0.57 -33.80
C LEU A 516 -2.04 1.85 -34.51
N ILE A 517 -2.36 2.91 -33.78
CA ILE A 517 -2.79 4.21 -34.30
C ILE A 517 -1.76 4.88 -35.22
N GLU A 518 -0.48 4.56 -35.10
CA GLU A 518 0.56 5.11 -35.97
C GLU A 518 0.51 4.57 -37.43
N TYR A 519 -0.29 3.52 -37.69
CA TYR A 519 -0.39 2.89 -39.02
C TYR A 519 -1.68 3.33 -39.73
N ARG A 520 -1.58 4.25 -40.67
CA ARG A 520 -2.71 4.76 -41.48
C ARG A 520 -3.11 3.78 -42.58
N THR A 521 -4.40 3.69 -42.90
CA THR A 521 -4.92 2.94 -44.03
C THR A 521 -4.56 3.60 -45.38
N GLN A 522 -4.24 2.81 -46.41
CA GLN A 522 -4.00 3.29 -47.77
C GLN A 522 -4.82 2.48 -48.80
N ALA A 523 -5.19 3.14 -49.90
CA ALA A 523 -5.94 2.47 -50.97
C ALA A 523 -5.08 1.45 -51.72
N ARG A 524 -5.73 0.49 -52.38
CA ARG A 524 -5.09 -0.55 -53.17
C ARG A 524 -4.24 0.07 -54.30
N GLY A 525 -3.00 -0.42 -54.47
CA GLY A 525 -2.06 0.05 -55.49
C GLY A 525 -1.22 1.24 -55.07
N GLY A 526 -1.32 1.69 -53.84
CA GLY A 526 -0.48 2.71 -53.24
C GLY A 526 1.00 2.30 -53.16
N VAL A 527 1.88 3.29 -53.00
CA VAL A 527 3.34 3.06 -52.91
C VAL A 527 3.76 2.55 -51.54
N GLY A 528 2.88 2.65 -50.55
CA GLY A 528 3.15 2.30 -49.16
C GLY A 528 3.94 3.37 -48.40
N ALA A 529 4.05 3.17 -47.09
CA ALA A 529 4.88 4.00 -46.22
C ALA A 529 5.97 3.15 -45.56
N LYS A 530 7.11 3.76 -45.20
CA LYS A 530 8.19 3.06 -44.53
C LYS A 530 7.74 2.66 -43.12
N GLY A 531 7.74 1.35 -42.84
CA GLY A 531 7.24 0.80 -41.56
C GLY A 531 8.31 0.72 -40.47
N SER A 532 9.60 0.85 -40.85
CA SER A 532 10.73 0.91 -39.91
C SER A 532 11.98 1.36 -40.66
N GLU A 533 12.90 2.00 -39.95
CA GLU A 533 14.28 2.10 -40.44
C GLU A 533 15.04 0.83 -40.08
N THR A 534 15.60 0.20 -41.08
CA THR A 534 16.48 -0.97 -40.94
C THR A 534 17.92 -0.58 -41.23
N ARG A 535 18.88 -1.43 -40.84
CA ARG A 535 20.26 -1.34 -41.30
C ARG A 535 20.33 -1.71 -42.78
N ASP A 536 21.40 -1.30 -43.46
CA ASP A 536 21.66 -1.74 -44.81
C ASP A 536 21.59 -3.28 -44.83
N GLU A 537 20.86 -3.86 -45.81
CA GLU A 537 20.57 -5.30 -45.93
C GLU A 537 19.60 -5.94 -44.94
N ASP A 538 19.04 -5.21 -43.91
CA ASP A 538 18.00 -5.72 -43.03
C ASP A 538 16.59 -5.32 -43.50
N PHE A 539 15.57 -6.11 -43.21
CA PHE A 539 14.17 -5.86 -43.60
C PHE A 539 13.21 -6.40 -42.53
N ILE A 540 11.98 -5.86 -42.50
CA ILE A 540 10.94 -6.38 -41.62
C ILE A 540 10.45 -7.73 -42.16
N GLU A 541 10.66 -8.78 -41.37
CA GLU A 541 10.28 -10.14 -41.74
C GLU A 541 8.89 -10.49 -41.21
N ARG A 542 8.52 -9.98 -40.01
CA ARG A 542 7.25 -10.32 -39.36
C ARG A 542 6.57 -9.13 -38.71
N VAL A 543 5.25 -9.10 -38.76
CA VAL A 543 4.37 -8.12 -38.16
C VAL A 543 3.24 -8.84 -37.43
N PHE A 544 2.97 -8.48 -36.17
CA PHE A 544 1.93 -9.07 -35.35
C PHE A 544 1.12 -7.97 -34.66
N GLU A 545 -0.17 -8.20 -34.56
CA GLU A 545 -1.06 -7.41 -33.72
C GLU A 545 -1.25 -8.09 -32.37
N ALA A 546 -1.13 -7.36 -31.27
CA ALA A 546 -1.35 -7.85 -29.92
C ALA A 546 -1.70 -6.68 -29.00
N THR A 547 -2.21 -6.93 -27.79
CA THR A 547 -2.36 -5.91 -26.76
C THR A 547 -1.25 -6.00 -25.72
N ASN A 548 -1.02 -4.94 -24.95
CA ASN A 548 0.06 -4.88 -23.97
C ASN A 548 0.04 -6.04 -22.95
N HIS A 549 -1.13 -6.51 -22.54
CA HIS A 549 -1.27 -7.57 -21.53
C HIS A 549 -1.17 -8.98 -22.09
N ASN A 550 -1.13 -9.14 -23.40
CA ASN A 550 -1.03 -10.46 -23.99
C ASN A 550 0.33 -11.10 -23.71
N TYR A 551 0.33 -12.42 -23.60
CA TYR A 551 1.55 -13.21 -23.62
C TYR A 551 1.94 -13.52 -25.06
N MET A 552 3.21 -13.36 -25.35
CA MET A 552 3.78 -13.75 -26.60
C MET A 552 4.65 -14.98 -26.38
N LEU A 553 4.31 -16.08 -27.06
CA LEU A 553 5.10 -17.30 -27.08
C LEU A 553 5.97 -17.28 -28.33
N PHE A 554 7.26 -17.32 -28.14
CA PHE A 554 8.24 -17.31 -29.21
C PHE A 554 8.78 -18.72 -29.43
N PHE A 555 8.53 -19.27 -30.60
CA PHE A 555 9.02 -20.58 -30.99
C PHE A 555 10.20 -20.41 -31.93
N THR A 556 11.30 -21.05 -31.59
CA THR A 556 12.52 -20.95 -32.39
C THR A 556 12.56 -22.05 -33.46
N GLU A 557 13.36 -21.85 -34.50
CA GLU A 557 13.55 -22.83 -35.59
C GLU A 557 14.07 -24.19 -35.08
N GLN A 558 14.75 -24.18 -33.93
CA GLN A 558 15.21 -25.40 -33.24
C GLN A 558 14.15 -26.04 -32.33
N GLY A 559 12.91 -25.56 -32.34
CA GLY A 559 11.78 -26.17 -31.64
C GLY A 559 11.75 -25.86 -30.12
N ARG A 560 12.28 -24.74 -29.68
CA ARG A 560 12.15 -24.25 -28.28
C ARG A 560 11.12 -23.16 -28.19
N CYS A 561 10.45 -23.04 -27.02
CA CYS A 561 9.49 -22.01 -26.69
C CYS A 561 10.04 -21.09 -25.60
N TYR A 562 9.89 -19.78 -25.78
CA TYR A 562 10.16 -18.71 -24.83
C TYR A 562 8.93 -17.85 -24.64
N TRP A 563 8.82 -17.13 -23.53
CA TRP A 563 7.70 -16.25 -23.21
C TRP A 563 8.16 -14.81 -23.05
N LEU A 564 7.35 -13.89 -23.49
CA LEU A 564 7.48 -12.46 -23.22
C LEU A 564 6.09 -11.83 -23.15
N ARG A 565 5.90 -10.84 -22.30
CA ARG A 565 4.71 -10.01 -22.38
C ARG A 565 4.91 -8.88 -23.35
N VAL A 566 3.84 -8.42 -23.99
CA VAL A 566 3.93 -7.36 -25.00
C VAL A 566 4.52 -6.08 -24.39
N PHE A 567 4.14 -5.71 -23.16
CA PHE A 567 4.70 -4.54 -22.50
C PHE A 567 6.21 -4.65 -22.17
N GLU A 568 6.78 -5.84 -22.13
CA GLU A 568 8.23 -6.06 -21.96
C GLU A 568 9.01 -5.81 -23.25
N ILE A 569 8.34 -5.79 -24.41
CA ILE A 569 8.92 -5.45 -25.69
C ILE A 569 9.16 -3.92 -25.74
N PRO A 570 10.36 -3.44 -26.09
CA PRO A 570 10.64 -2.02 -26.17
C PRO A 570 9.68 -1.28 -27.09
N GLU A 571 9.11 -0.20 -26.61
CA GLU A 571 8.29 0.70 -27.40
C GLU A 571 9.18 1.55 -28.31
N GLY A 572 8.72 1.76 -29.51
CA GLY A 572 9.44 2.56 -30.49
C GLY A 572 8.51 3.16 -31.51
N SER A 573 8.81 4.39 -31.94
CA SER A 573 8.07 5.02 -33.02
C SER A 573 8.16 4.20 -34.32
N LYS A 574 7.28 4.47 -35.25
CA LYS A 574 7.20 3.81 -36.56
C LYS A 574 8.58 3.71 -37.26
N ASN A 575 9.42 4.73 -37.14
CA ASN A 575 10.72 4.79 -37.80
C ASN A 575 11.90 4.26 -36.97
N SER A 576 11.69 3.87 -35.70
CA SER A 576 12.78 3.36 -34.85
C SER A 576 13.23 1.97 -35.25
N LYS A 577 14.50 1.61 -34.95
CA LYS A 577 15.09 0.30 -35.29
C LYS A 577 14.71 -0.83 -34.32
N GLY A 578 14.18 -0.52 -33.14
CA GLY A 578 13.92 -1.50 -32.09
C GLY A 578 15.18 -2.01 -31.38
N ARG A 579 15.05 -3.10 -30.63
CA ARG A 579 16.16 -3.78 -29.92
C ARG A 579 16.31 -5.21 -30.37
N ALA A 580 17.51 -5.75 -30.30
CA ALA A 580 17.78 -7.13 -30.66
C ALA A 580 17.00 -8.09 -29.72
N ILE A 581 16.28 -9.04 -30.31
CA ILE A 581 15.45 -10.00 -29.57
C ILE A 581 16.28 -10.87 -28.61
N GLN A 582 17.56 -11.08 -28.92
CA GLN A 582 18.51 -11.80 -28.08
C GLN A 582 18.73 -11.10 -26.72
N ASN A 583 18.55 -9.79 -26.67
CA ASN A 583 18.65 -9.02 -25.42
C ASN A 583 17.39 -9.14 -24.54
N LEU A 584 16.29 -9.61 -25.09
CA LEU A 584 15.01 -9.77 -24.40
C LEU A 584 14.76 -11.24 -24.04
N LEU A 585 15.16 -12.15 -24.93
CA LEU A 585 15.04 -13.59 -24.75
C LEU A 585 16.45 -14.20 -24.62
N ASN A 586 16.61 -15.13 -23.71
CA ASN A 586 17.88 -15.83 -23.52
C ASN A 586 18.09 -16.89 -24.65
N LEU A 587 18.34 -16.39 -25.87
CA LEU A 587 18.53 -17.21 -27.07
C LEU A 587 20.00 -17.57 -27.24
N GLY A 588 20.26 -18.79 -27.70
CA GLY A 588 21.58 -19.17 -28.19
C GLY A 588 21.92 -18.39 -29.48
N PRO A 589 23.24 -18.21 -29.81
CA PRO A 589 23.70 -17.36 -30.91
C PRO A 589 23.13 -17.75 -32.28
N ASP A 590 22.80 -19.00 -32.52
CA ASP A 590 22.32 -19.53 -33.83
C ASP A 590 20.85 -19.90 -33.81
N ASN A 591 20.04 -19.35 -32.85
CA ASN A 591 18.64 -19.74 -32.70
C ASN A 591 17.73 -18.59 -33.10
N ARG A 592 16.98 -18.72 -34.20
CA ARG A 592 16.06 -17.70 -34.72
C ARG A 592 14.62 -17.99 -34.27
N VAL A 593 13.87 -16.93 -34.02
CA VAL A 593 12.45 -17.02 -33.78
C VAL A 593 11.72 -17.28 -35.08
N GLN A 594 10.97 -18.36 -35.14
CA GLN A 594 10.28 -18.82 -36.35
C GLN A 594 8.77 -18.60 -36.27
N ALA A 595 8.16 -18.83 -35.14
CA ALA A 595 6.74 -18.58 -34.93
C ALA A 595 6.48 -17.84 -33.65
N ILE A 596 5.45 -17.03 -33.65
CA ILE A 596 5.01 -16.26 -32.49
C ILE A 596 3.50 -16.45 -32.35
N ILE A 597 3.08 -16.75 -31.13
CA ILE A 597 1.67 -16.92 -30.80
C ILE A 597 1.30 -15.90 -29.73
N ARG A 598 0.25 -15.14 -29.97
CA ARG A 598 -0.43 -14.36 -28.97
C ARG A 598 -1.34 -15.26 -28.13
N VAL A 599 -1.18 -15.20 -26.81
CA VAL A 599 -2.04 -15.85 -25.83
C VAL A 599 -2.66 -14.79 -24.95
N THR A 600 -3.97 -14.71 -24.93
CA THR A 600 -4.70 -13.65 -24.21
C THR A 600 -4.80 -13.93 -22.70
N LYS A 601 -5.00 -15.18 -22.28
CA LYS A 601 -5.29 -15.57 -20.90
C LYS A 601 -4.46 -16.77 -20.44
N LEU A 602 -3.12 -16.67 -20.46
CA LEU A 602 -2.24 -17.79 -20.09
C LEU A 602 -2.37 -18.24 -18.63
N LYS A 603 -2.87 -17.38 -17.72
CA LYS A 603 -3.08 -17.71 -16.30
C LYS A 603 -4.41 -18.42 -16.02
N ASP A 604 -5.34 -18.41 -16.96
CA ASP A 604 -6.66 -19.01 -16.84
C ASP A 604 -6.60 -20.53 -17.10
N PRO A 605 -6.95 -21.39 -16.13
CA PRO A 605 -6.93 -22.84 -16.31
C PRO A 605 -7.90 -23.34 -17.37
N GLU A 606 -9.12 -22.78 -17.46
CA GLU A 606 -10.14 -23.19 -18.45
C GLU A 606 -9.69 -22.83 -19.85
N TYR A 607 -9.11 -21.65 -20.04
CA TYR A 607 -8.53 -21.24 -21.31
C TYR A 607 -7.40 -22.18 -21.74
N ASN A 608 -6.53 -22.59 -20.83
CA ASN A 608 -5.41 -23.47 -21.11
C ASN A 608 -5.83 -24.91 -21.44
N GLU A 609 -6.95 -25.39 -20.89
CA GLU A 609 -7.48 -26.75 -21.19
C GLU A 609 -8.26 -26.79 -22.49
N SER A 610 -8.89 -25.68 -22.87
CA SER A 610 -9.65 -25.60 -24.14
C SER A 610 -8.78 -25.33 -25.36
N HIS A 611 -7.53 -24.92 -25.22
CA HIS A 611 -6.67 -24.53 -26.31
C HIS A 611 -5.49 -25.49 -26.52
N ASN A 612 -5.11 -25.67 -27.81
CA ASN A 612 -3.96 -26.44 -28.20
C ASN A 612 -3.05 -25.62 -29.12
N ILE A 613 -1.77 -25.99 -29.19
CA ILE A 613 -0.83 -25.42 -30.16
C ILE A 613 -0.52 -26.49 -31.21
N VAL A 614 -0.78 -26.14 -32.46
CA VAL A 614 -0.44 -26.96 -33.60
C VAL A 614 0.83 -26.43 -34.26
N PHE A 615 1.79 -27.29 -34.46
CA PHE A 615 3.09 -27.00 -35.06
C PHE A 615 3.18 -27.57 -36.43
N ALA A 616 3.83 -26.86 -37.36
CA ALA A 616 4.20 -27.36 -38.68
C ALA A 616 5.70 -27.17 -38.93
N THR A 617 6.32 -28.20 -39.51
CA THR A 617 7.74 -28.14 -39.87
C THR A 617 7.92 -27.99 -41.38
N LYS A 618 9.08 -27.57 -41.83
CA LYS A 618 9.46 -27.37 -43.20
C LYS A 618 9.29 -28.66 -44.03
N ASN A 619 9.59 -29.83 -43.46
CA ASN A 619 9.48 -31.13 -44.11
C ASN A 619 8.05 -31.70 -44.05
N GLY A 620 7.05 -30.91 -43.64
CA GLY A 620 5.63 -31.30 -43.66
C GLY A 620 5.18 -32.17 -42.51
N VAL A 621 5.91 -32.16 -41.39
CA VAL A 621 5.47 -32.78 -40.13
C VAL A 621 4.54 -31.83 -39.35
N VAL A 622 3.50 -32.39 -38.73
CA VAL A 622 2.59 -31.64 -37.84
C VAL A 622 2.55 -32.27 -36.46
N LYS A 623 2.36 -31.43 -35.44
CA LYS A 623 2.24 -31.84 -34.05
C LYS A 623 1.18 -31.00 -33.35
N LYS A 624 0.43 -31.59 -32.39
CA LYS A 624 -0.51 -30.90 -31.52
C LYS A 624 -0.14 -31.10 -30.07
N THR A 625 -0.11 -30.03 -29.30
CA THR A 625 0.23 -30.03 -27.85
C THR A 625 -0.75 -29.10 -27.10
N ALA A 626 -1.29 -29.54 -25.96
CA ALA A 626 -2.18 -28.71 -25.16
C ALA A 626 -1.47 -27.43 -24.63
N LEU A 627 -2.16 -26.28 -24.66
CA LEU A 627 -1.62 -25.01 -24.20
C LEU A 627 -1.15 -25.06 -22.72
N LYS A 628 -1.83 -25.86 -21.91
CA LYS A 628 -1.49 -26.14 -20.51
C LYS A 628 -0.01 -26.53 -20.30
N GLU A 629 0.59 -27.20 -21.26
CA GLU A 629 2.01 -27.58 -21.21
C GLU A 629 2.96 -26.36 -21.27
N TYR A 630 2.44 -25.20 -21.66
CA TYR A 630 3.16 -23.92 -21.76
C TYR A 630 2.70 -22.87 -20.75
N SER A 631 1.82 -23.21 -19.79
CA SER A 631 1.24 -22.28 -18.81
C SER A 631 2.24 -21.77 -17.76
N ARG A 632 3.44 -22.38 -17.67
CA ARG A 632 4.48 -22.01 -16.71
C ARG A 632 5.70 -21.42 -17.43
N PRO A 633 5.79 -20.09 -17.58
CA PRO A 633 6.94 -19.43 -18.19
C PRO A 633 8.26 -19.77 -17.50
N ARG A 634 9.33 -19.92 -18.29
CA ARG A 634 10.71 -20.14 -17.82
C ARG A 634 11.66 -19.27 -18.62
N THR A 635 12.56 -18.58 -17.95
CA THR A 635 13.57 -17.68 -18.58
C THR A 635 14.47 -18.38 -19.60
N ASN A 636 14.80 -19.65 -19.35
CA ASN A 636 15.65 -20.46 -20.25
C ASN A 636 14.88 -21.17 -21.36
N GLY A 637 13.59 -20.88 -21.50
CA GLY A 637 12.73 -21.56 -22.47
C GLY A 637 12.53 -23.06 -22.20
N VAL A 638 11.66 -23.70 -22.96
CA VAL A 638 11.36 -25.13 -22.90
C VAL A 638 11.39 -25.76 -24.29
N ILE A 639 11.66 -27.06 -24.39
CA ILE A 639 11.50 -27.81 -25.66
C ILE A 639 10.02 -27.84 -26.01
N ALA A 640 9.66 -27.37 -27.21
CA ALA A 640 8.31 -27.38 -27.75
C ALA A 640 8.08 -28.54 -28.71
N ILE A 641 9.05 -28.90 -29.54
CA ILE A 641 9.02 -30.00 -30.47
C ILE A 641 10.43 -30.56 -30.68
N ASN A 642 10.58 -31.87 -30.75
CA ASN A 642 11.81 -32.51 -31.25
C ASN A 642 11.78 -32.59 -32.78
N LEU A 643 12.69 -31.89 -33.40
CA LEU A 643 12.83 -31.86 -34.87
C LEU A 643 13.62 -33.06 -35.38
N LEU A 644 13.28 -33.53 -36.57
CA LEU A 644 14.07 -34.51 -37.30
C LEU A 644 15.35 -33.86 -37.85
N GLU A 645 16.33 -34.66 -38.20
CA GLU A 645 17.58 -34.20 -38.82
C GLU A 645 17.28 -33.37 -40.09
N ASN A 646 17.85 -32.18 -40.18
CA ASN A 646 17.66 -31.22 -41.29
C ASN A 646 16.22 -30.66 -41.45
N ASP A 647 15.41 -30.75 -40.39
CA ASP A 647 14.08 -30.11 -40.36
C ASP A 647 14.08 -28.84 -39.52
N GLN A 648 13.15 -27.94 -39.76
CA GLN A 648 13.01 -26.67 -39.07
C GLN A 648 11.53 -26.42 -38.75
N LEU A 649 11.25 -25.82 -37.61
CA LEU A 649 9.92 -25.33 -37.33
C LEU A 649 9.59 -24.17 -38.29
N ILE A 650 8.42 -24.21 -38.95
CA ILE A 650 7.97 -23.16 -39.84
C ILE A 650 6.90 -22.30 -39.19
N ASP A 651 5.94 -22.93 -38.52
CA ASP A 651 4.82 -22.22 -37.96
C ASP A 651 4.28 -22.94 -36.71
N ALA A 652 3.66 -22.16 -35.83
CA ALA A 652 2.88 -22.64 -34.71
C ALA A 652 1.63 -21.80 -34.56
N VAL A 653 0.47 -22.43 -34.40
CA VAL A 653 -0.82 -21.74 -34.32
C VAL A 653 -1.63 -22.27 -33.15
N LEU A 654 -2.33 -21.36 -32.46
CA LEU A 654 -3.24 -21.67 -31.36
C LEU A 654 -4.59 -22.14 -31.92
N THR A 655 -5.14 -23.24 -31.38
CA THR A 655 -6.43 -23.82 -31.79
C THR A 655 -7.28 -24.17 -30.56
N GLU A 656 -8.60 -24.29 -30.78
CA GLU A 656 -9.57 -24.62 -29.72
C GLU A 656 -10.04 -26.09 -29.74
N GLY A 657 -9.38 -26.96 -30.53
CA GLY A 657 -9.67 -28.39 -30.51
C GLY A 657 -10.62 -28.86 -31.64
N ASP A 658 -11.33 -27.96 -32.29
CA ASP A 658 -12.25 -28.24 -33.41
C ASP A 658 -11.92 -27.36 -34.61
N SER A 659 -10.70 -27.44 -35.07
CA SER A 659 -10.20 -26.63 -36.17
C SER A 659 -9.85 -27.48 -37.38
N GLU A 660 -9.91 -26.83 -38.51
CA GLU A 660 -9.39 -27.37 -39.77
C GLU A 660 -8.03 -26.76 -40.05
N ILE A 661 -7.06 -27.61 -40.31
CA ILE A 661 -5.69 -27.23 -40.61
C ILE A 661 -5.49 -27.21 -42.12
N ILE A 662 -4.96 -26.09 -42.61
CA ILE A 662 -4.50 -26.00 -44.01
C ILE A 662 -3.00 -25.74 -44.00
N LEU A 663 -2.25 -26.64 -44.70
CA LEU A 663 -0.82 -26.46 -44.96
C LEU A 663 -0.63 -26.12 -46.44
N ALA A 664 0.22 -25.15 -46.72
CA ALA A 664 0.57 -24.76 -48.08
C ALA A 664 2.08 -24.89 -48.33
N ASN A 665 2.45 -25.38 -49.50
CA ASN A 665 3.83 -25.53 -49.92
C ASN A 665 4.25 -24.44 -50.95
N LYS A 666 5.55 -24.28 -51.13
CA LYS A 666 6.15 -23.31 -52.08
C LYS A 666 5.65 -23.46 -53.51
N ASN A 667 5.34 -24.67 -53.92
CA ASN A 667 4.89 -25.02 -55.29
C ASN A 667 3.39 -24.75 -55.50
N GLY A 668 2.73 -24.01 -54.59
CA GLY A 668 1.36 -23.56 -54.74
C GLY A 668 0.33 -24.65 -54.56
N ARG A 669 0.60 -25.66 -53.71
CA ARG A 669 -0.38 -26.65 -53.29
C ARG A 669 -0.75 -26.47 -51.83
N ALA A 670 -1.98 -26.82 -51.47
CA ALA A 670 -2.46 -26.80 -50.10
C ALA A 670 -3.26 -28.06 -49.76
N ILE A 671 -3.15 -28.54 -48.52
CA ILE A 671 -3.90 -29.68 -48.02
C ILE A 671 -4.75 -29.22 -46.84
N ARG A 672 -6.05 -29.55 -46.81
CA ARG A 672 -6.99 -29.29 -45.72
C ARG A 672 -7.39 -30.58 -45.04
N PHE A 673 -7.28 -30.61 -43.69
CA PHE A 673 -7.68 -31.76 -42.87
C PHE A 673 -8.11 -31.28 -41.48
N ASN A 674 -8.96 -32.06 -40.78
CA ASN A 674 -9.38 -31.76 -39.45
C ASN A 674 -8.27 -32.01 -38.41
N GLU A 675 -8.12 -31.11 -37.42
CA GLU A 675 -7.06 -31.21 -36.38
C GLU A 675 -7.19 -32.48 -35.52
N ASN A 676 -8.39 -33.08 -35.43
CA ASN A 676 -8.61 -34.34 -34.72
C ASN A 676 -7.84 -35.52 -35.30
N GLN A 677 -7.38 -35.41 -36.53
CA GLN A 677 -6.46 -36.39 -37.14
C GLN A 677 -5.03 -36.30 -36.55
N VAL A 678 -4.71 -35.23 -35.79
CA VAL A 678 -3.47 -35.04 -35.06
C VAL A 678 -3.74 -35.19 -33.57
N ARG A 679 -3.29 -36.31 -33.00
CA ARG A 679 -3.46 -36.58 -31.58
C ARG A 679 -2.67 -35.57 -30.72
N ASN A 680 -3.13 -35.26 -29.53
CA ASN A 680 -2.36 -34.50 -28.57
C ASN A 680 -1.10 -35.28 -28.15
N MET A 681 0.04 -34.57 -28.12
CA MET A 681 1.36 -35.11 -27.80
C MET A 681 2.08 -34.21 -26.83
N GLY A 682 2.90 -34.80 -25.94
CA GLY A 682 3.73 -34.03 -25.03
C GLY A 682 4.78 -33.19 -25.78
N ARG A 683 5.32 -32.17 -25.10
CA ARG A 683 6.31 -31.23 -25.66
C ARG A 683 7.49 -31.92 -26.38
N PRO A 684 8.18 -32.94 -25.79
CA PRO A 684 9.37 -33.54 -26.41
C PRO A 684 9.06 -34.57 -27.50
N SER A 685 7.92 -34.55 -28.18
CA SER A 685 7.58 -35.45 -29.30
C SER A 685 7.89 -34.82 -30.64
N THR A 686 8.08 -35.62 -31.68
CA THR A 686 8.43 -35.22 -33.06
C THR A 686 7.22 -34.83 -33.89
N GLY A 687 6.05 -35.47 -33.68
CA GLY A 687 4.84 -35.22 -34.47
C GLY A 687 4.55 -36.33 -35.48
N VAL A 688 3.66 -36.03 -36.42
CA VAL A 688 3.19 -36.98 -37.48
C VAL A 688 3.19 -36.29 -38.85
N LYS A 689 3.22 -37.06 -39.93
CA LYS A 689 3.19 -36.54 -41.31
C LYS A 689 1.91 -35.76 -41.60
N GLY A 690 2.03 -34.47 -41.95
CA GLY A 690 0.93 -33.55 -42.30
C GLY A 690 0.68 -33.46 -43.80
N MET A 691 1.76 -33.22 -44.60
CA MET A 691 1.69 -33.11 -46.06
C MET A 691 2.86 -33.87 -46.75
N THR A 692 2.63 -34.39 -47.93
CA THR A 692 3.67 -34.94 -48.80
C THR A 692 4.14 -33.86 -49.75
N LEU A 693 5.45 -33.58 -49.77
CA LEU A 693 6.09 -32.57 -50.59
C LEU A 693 6.46 -33.10 -51.99
N ASP A 694 6.55 -32.23 -52.97
CA ASP A 694 6.82 -32.59 -54.38
C ASP A 694 8.33 -32.63 -54.76
N GLY A 695 9.22 -32.77 -53.80
CA GLY A 695 10.66 -32.92 -54.01
C GLY A 695 11.50 -32.24 -52.94
N PRO A 696 12.83 -32.33 -52.97
CA PRO A 696 13.71 -31.80 -51.93
C PRO A 696 13.78 -30.26 -51.88
N GLU A 697 13.45 -29.58 -52.96
CA GLU A 697 13.39 -28.11 -53.05
C GLU A 697 12.06 -27.52 -52.54
N ASP A 698 11.06 -28.38 -52.36
CA ASP A 698 9.74 -27.99 -51.88
C ASP A 698 9.75 -27.93 -50.33
N GLY A 699 8.88 -27.13 -49.77
CA GLY A 699 8.75 -26.99 -48.34
C GLY A 699 7.47 -26.26 -47.96
N ILE A 700 6.98 -26.49 -46.78
CA ILE A 700 5.83 -25.76 -46.24
C ILE A 700 6.19 -24.27 -46.05
N VAL A 701 5.27 -23.36 -46.46
CA VAL A 701 5.45 -21.90 -46.35
C VAL A 701 4.57 -21.31 -45.25
N GLY A 702 3.56 -22.00 -44.80
CA GLY A 702 2.69 -21.54 -43.74
C GLY A 702 1.59 -22.54 -43.43
N MET A 703 0.99 -22.30 -42.27
CA MET A 703 -0.14 -23.06 -41.77
C MET A 703 -1.23 -22.10 -41.32
N ILE A 704 -2.48 -22.41 -41.60
CA ILE A 704 -3.62 -21.75 -40.99
C ILE A 704 -4.51 -22.80 -40.32
N CYS A 705 -5.12 -22.36 -39.20
CA CYS A 705 -6.13 -23.13 -38.50
C CYS A 705 -7.40 -22.30 -38.45
N MET A 706 -8.52 -22.88 -38.87
CA MET A 706 -9.83 -22.24 -38.88
C MET A 706 -10.82 -23.10 -38.13
N ARG A 707 -11.78 -22.50 -37.43
CA ARG A 707 -12.92 -23.24 -36.86
C ARG A 707 -13.72 -23.91 -37.96
N THR A 708 -14.20 -25.12 -37.71
CA THR A 708 -15.13 -25.81 -38.57
C THR A 708 -16.39 -24.98 -38.79
N GLY A 709 -16.72 -24.66 -40.02
CA GLY A 709 -17.86 -23.82 -40.37
C GLY A 709 -17.63 -22.31 -40.35
N ALA A 710 -16.39 -21.84 -40.20
CA ALA A 710 -16.09 -20.43 -40.33
C ALA A 710 -16.28 -19.92 -41.76
N ASN A 711 -16.82 -18.73 -41.93
CA ASN A 711 -17.02 -18.05 -43.23
C ASN A 711 -15.75 -17.29 -43.68
N ASP A 712 -14.59 -17.69 -43.26
CA ASP A 712 -13.33 -17.07 -43.63
C ASP A 712 -12.88 -17.53 -45.03
N ASN A 713 -12.23 -16.61 -45.74
CA ASN A 713 -11.58 -16.93 -47.02
C ASN A 713 -10.09 -17.26 -46.80
N VAL A 714 -9.54 -18.04 -47.73
CA VAL A 714 -8.11 -18.35 -47.77
C VAL A 714 -7.41 -17.35 -48.66
N LEU A 715 -6.58 -16.50 -48.06
CA LEU A 715 -5.67 -15.59 -48.75
C LEU A 715 -4.34 -16.27 -49.02
N VAL A 716 -3.87 -16.18 -50.26
CA VAL A 716 -2.54 -16.61 -50.66
C VAL A 716 -1.81 -15.47 -51.36
N VAL A 717 -0.51 -15.35 -51.01
CA VAL A 717 0.35 -14.28 -51.55
C VAL A 717 1.65 -14.86 -52.02
N SER A 718 2.11 -14.43 -53.21
CA SER A 718 3.35 -14.88 -53.83
C SER A 718 4.47 -13.82 -53.71
N GLU A 719 5.72 -14.20 -53.88
CA GLU A 719 6.92 -13.39 -53.71
C GLU A 719 6.93 -12.13 -54.57
N LYS A 720 6.31 -12.17 -55.80
CA LYS A 720 6.25 -11.03 -56.72
C LYS A 720 5.01 -10.13 -56.52
N GLY A 721 4.36 -10.15 -55.41
CA GLY A 721 3.25 -9.25 -55.04
C GLY A 721 1.91 -9.57 -55.63
N MET A 722 1.71 -10.77 -56.16
CA MET A 722 0.42 -11.28 -56.60
C MET A 722 -0.26 -11.98 -55.44
N GLY A 723 -1.57 -11.74 -55.25
CA GLY A 723 -2.32 -12.40 -54.19
C GLY A 723 -3.79 -12.50 -54.54
N LYS A 724 -4.49 -13.35 -53.84
CA LYS A 724 -5.94 -13.56 -53.97
C LYS A 724 -6.56 -14.14 -52.72
N ARG A 725 -7.85 -13.95 -52.56
CA ARG A 725 -8.66 -14.69 -51.60
C ARG A 725 -9.55 -15.70 -52.35
N SER A 726 -9.70 -16.89 -51.80
CA SER A 726 -10.53 -17.97 -52.33
C SER A 726 -11.46 -18.47 -51.22
N GLU A 727 -12.63 -18.99 -51.61
CA GLU A 727 -13.53 -19.60 -50.63
C GLU A 727 -12.91 -20.82 -49.99
N LEU A 728 -13.19 -21.04 -48.70
CA LEU A 728 -12.73 -22.21 -47.97
C LEU A 728 -13.25 -23.53 -48.59
N ASP A 729 -14.47 -23.53 -49.18
CA ASP A 729 -15.08 -24.69 -49.80
C ASP A 729 -14.39 -25.14 -51.09
N ASP A 730 -13.62 -24.26 -51.70
CA ASP A 730 -12.75 -24.65 -52.82
C ASP A 730 -11.68 -25.68 -52.41
N TYR A 731 -11.39 -25.82 -51.12
CA TYR A 731 -10.40 -26.74 -50.57
C TYR A 731 -11.11 -27.93 -49.90
N ARG A 732 -11.17 -29.07 -50.62
CA ARG A 732 -11.78 -30.29 -50.06
C ARG A 732 -11.05 -30.80 -48.82
N ILE A 733 -11.79 -31.23 -47.82
CA ILE A 733 -11.24 -31.90 -46.62
C ILE A 733 -10.68 -33.26 -47.03
N THR A 734 -9.46 -33.59 -46.67
CA THR A 734 -8.78 -34.83 -46.96
C THR A 734 -8.13 -35.42 -45.73
N HIS A 735 -7.58 -36.63 -45.86
CA HIS A 735 -6.72 -37.17 -44.79
C HIS A 735 -5.35 -36.48 -44.82
N ARG A 736 -4.76 -36.23 -43.63
CA ARG A 736 -3.38 -35.73 -43.52
C ARG A 736 -2.37 -36.62 -44.25
N GLY A 737 -1.25 -36.06 -44.66
CA GLY A 737 -0.17 -36.78 -45.33
C GLY A 737 -0.32 -36.89 -46.84
N GLY A 738 -1.40 -36.37 -47.45
CA GLY A 738 -1.60 -36.31 -48.91
C GLY A 738 -0.76 -35.19 -49.57
N LYS A 739 -0.78 -35.09 -50.92
CA LYS A 739 -0.10 -34.03 -51.70
C LYS A 739 -0.90 -32.72 -51.78
N GLY A 740 -2.18 -32.75 -51.38
CA GLY A 740 -3.07 -31.59 -51.43
C GLY A 740 -3.51 -31.19 -52.83
N VAL A 741 -4.22 -30.05 -52.92
CA VAL A 741 -4.81 -29.46 -54.13
C VAL A 741 -4.05 -28.19 -54.53
N LYS A 742 -4.15 -27.78 -55.82
CA LYS A 742 -3.52 -26.53 -56.28
C LYS A 742 -4.23 -25.32 -55.65
N THR A 743 -3.50 -24.41 -54.97
CA THR A 743 -4.01 -23.20 -54.36
C THR A 743 -3.69 -21.93 -55.13
N MET A 744 -2.59 -21.92 -55.89
CA MET A 744 -2.19 -20.84 -56.78
C MET A 744 -1.51 -21.38 -58.04
N ASN A 745 -1.74 -20.75 -59.16
CA ASN A 745 -1.01 -21.09 -60.37
C ASN A 745 0.35 -20.37 -60.34
N ILE A 746 1.41 -21.10 -60.06
CA ILE A 746 2.78 -20.62 -59.99
C ILE A 746 3.33 -20.48 -61.41
N THR A 747 3.82 -19.29 -61.76
CA THR A 747 4.41 -18.91 -63.07
C THR A 747 5.57 -17.93 -62.81
N ASP A 748 6.37 -17.63 -63.80
CA ASP A 748 7.45 -16.64 -63.67
C ASP A 748 6.92 -15.25 -63.31
N LYS A 749 5.65 -14.94 -63.56
CA LYS A 749 5.00 -13.68 -63.20
C LYS A 749 4.60 -13.63 -61.71
N THR A 750 4.17 -14.74 -61.16
CA THR A 750 3.77 -14.81 -59.75
C THR A 750 4.94 -15.05 -58.81
N GLY A 751 5.96 -15.78 -59.22
CA GLY A 751 6.97 -16.35 -58.37
C GLY A 751 6.39 -17.44 -57.45
N LYS A 752 7.20 -17.95 -56.50
CA LYS A 752 6.78 -19.01 -55.58
C LYS A 752 5.80 -18.47 -54.52
N LEU A 753 5.02 -19.34 -53.90
CA LEU A 753 4.14 -18.99 -52.81
C LEU A 753 4.96 -18.63 -51.56
N ILE A 754 4.60 -17.56 -50.87
CA ILE A 754 5.32 -17.09 -49.68
C ILE A 754 4.45 -17.05 -48.42
N ALA A 755 3.17 -16.81 -48.53
CA ALA A 755 2.25 -16.76 -47.38
C ALA A 755 0.87 -17.33 -47.69
N ILE A 756 0.26 -17.91 -46.66
CA ILE A 756 -1.13 -18.32 -46.64
C ILE A 756 -1.74 -17.78 -45.32
N LYS A 757 -2.93 -17.12 -45.38
CA LYS A 757 -3.65 -16.57 -44.22
C LYS A 757 -5.15 -16.80 -44.37
N ASN A 758 -5.87 -16.93 -43.24
CA ASN A 758 -7.33 -16.85 -43.24
C ASN A 758 -7.76 -15.38 -43.08
N VAL A 759 -8.73 -14.91 -43.84
CA VAL A 759 -9.22 -13.54 -43.86
C VAL A 759 -10.72 -13.45 -44.01
N ASN A 760 -11.34 -12.41 -43.49
CA ASN A 760 -12.72 -12.02 -43.67
C ASN A 760 -12.85 -10.54 -44.05
N ASP A 761 -14.06 -10.04 -44.24
CA ASP A 761 -14.30 -8.67 -44.67
C ASP A 761 -14.02 -7.62 -43.55
N ASP A 762 -13.95 -8.04 -42.28
CA ASP A 762 -13.59 -7.18 -41.14
C ASP A 762 -12.08 -7.07 -40.93
N ASN A 763 -11.28 -7.53 -41.86
CA ASN A 763 -9.84 -7.50 -41.77
C ASN A 763 -9.19 -6.51 -42.73
N ASP A 764 -8.06 -5.95 -42.30
CA ASP A 764 -7.10 -5.27 -43.16
C ASP A 764 -5.83 -6.13 -43.30
N LEU A 765 -5.11 -5.90 -44.37
CA LEU A 765 -3.83 -6.54 -44.65
C LEU A 765 -2.70 -5.54 -44.51
N VAL A 766 -1.68 -5.94 -43.77
CA VAL A 766 -0.39 -5.24 -43.74
C VAL A 766 0.64 -6.08 -44.50
N ILE A 767 1.12 -5.54 -45.63
CA ILE A 767 2.08 -6.21 -46.51
C ILE A 767 3.39 -5.43 -46.47
N ILE A 768 4.49 -6.15 -46.24
CA ILE A 768 5.84 -5.56 -46.12
C ILE A 768 6.74 -6.24 -47.14
N ASN A 769 7.49 -5.42 -47.90
CA ASN A 769 8.53 -5.92 -48.81
C ASN A 769 9.91 -5.97 -48.11
N LYS A 770 10.90 -6.60 -48.77
CA LYS A 770 12.27 -6.76 -48.24
C LYS A 770 12.98 -5.41 -48.00
N SER A 771 12.67 -4.34 -48.75
CA SER A 771 13.19 -2.99 -48.52
C SER A 771 12.46 -2.23 -47.39
N GLY A 772 11.58 -2.85 -46.63
CA GLY A 772 10.91 -2.26 -45.48
C GLY A 772 9.72 -1.34 -45.81
N ILE A 773 9.24 -1.31 -47.05
CA ILE A 773 8.04 -0.54 -47.41
C ILE A 773 6.81 -1.31 -46.99
N MET A 774 5.90 -0.63 -46.30
CA MET A 774 4.65 -1.21 -45.81
C MET A 774 3.45 -0.60 -46.51
N ILE A 775 2.46 -1.42 -46.82
CA ILE A 775 1.13 -0.99 -47.26
C ILE A 775 0.08 -1.64 -46.36
N ARG A 776 -0.94 -0.86 -45.98
CA ARG A 776 -2.17 -1.37 -45.34
C ARG A 776 -3.32 -1.21 -46.32
N MET A 777 -4.11 -2.25 -46.51
CA MET A 777 -5.24 -2.28 -47.41
C MET A 777 -6.40 -3.11 -46.82
N LYS A 778 -7.64 -2.77 -47.15
CA LYS A 778 -8.83 -3.52 -46.73
C LYS A 778 -8.91 -4.84 -47.48
N VAL A 779 -9.31 -5.93 -46.79
CA VAL A 779 -9.59 -7.24 -47.46
C VAL A 779 -10.77 -7.14 -48.39
N THR A 780 -11.75 -6.28 -48.11
CA THR A 780 -12.90 -5.99 -48.97
C THR A 780 -12.52 -5.56 -50.38
N ASP A 781 -11.34 -4.93 -50.58
CA ASP A 781 -10.84 -4.52 -51.89
C ASP A 781 -10.39 -5.70 -52.76
N LEU A 782 -10.25 -6.88 -52.15
CA LEU A 782 -9.89 -8.12 -52.85
C LEU A 782 -11.14 -8.92 -53.16
N ARG A 783 -11.42 -9.10 -54.44
CA ARG A 783 -12.52 -10.03 -54.88
C ARG A 783 -12.16 -11.49 -54.61
N VAL A 784 -13.15 -12.29 -54.28
CA VAL A 784 -13.01 -13.73 -54.14
C VAL A 784 -12.78 -14.36 -55.53
N MET A 785 -11.82 -15.25 -55.64
CA MET A 785 -11.40 -15.87 -56.89
C MET A 785 -11.12 -17.37 -56.69
N GLY A 786 -11.39 -18.17 -57.70
CA GLY A 786 -11.17 -19.62 -57.67
C GLY A 786 -9.69 -19.97 -57.44
N ARG A 787 -9.43 -21.08 -56.74
CA ARG A 787 -8.12 -21.51 -56.26
C ARG A 787 -7.05 -21.70 -57.32
N ASN A 788 -7.38 -21.98 -58.61
CA ASN A 788 -6.45 -22.20 -59.68
C ASN A 788 -5.98 -20.93 -60.43
N THR A 789 -6.35 -19.74 -59.99
CA THR A 789 -5.99 -18.48 -60.69
C THR A 789 -4.61 -17.95 -60.21
N GLN A 790 -4.04 -16.99 -60.93
CA GLN A 790 -2.80 -16.32 -60.57
C GLN A 790 -2.96 -15.17 -59.53
N GLY A 791 -4.22 -14.77 -59.26
CA GLY A 791 -4.52 -13.64 -58.35
C GLY A 791 -4.43 -12.29 -59.02
N VAL A 792 -4.48 -11.23 -58.18
CA VAL A 792 -4.34 -9.82 -58.56
C VAL A 792 -3.08 -9.22 -57.94
N ARG A 793 -2.60 -8.11 -58.47
CA ARG A 793 -1.48 -7.38 -57.88
C ARG A 793 -1.93 -6.67 -56.60
N LEU A 794 -1.30 -6.97 -55.46
CA LEU A 794 -1.56 -6.35 -54.15
C LEU A 794 -0.68 -5.11 -53.96
N ILE A 795 0.58 -5.19 -54.35
CA ILE A 795 1.55 -4.12 -54.27
C ILE A 795 2.38 -4.03 -55.55
N ASN A 796 2.78 -2.84 -55.96
CA ASN A 796 3.58 -2.63 -57.14
C ASN A 796 5.07 -2.69 -56.79
N LEU A 797 5.74 -3.78 -57.10
CA LEU A 797 7.15 -4.06 -56.82
C LEU A 797 8.07 -3.88 -58.07
N GLU A 798 7.47 -3.72 -59.28
CA GLU A 798 8.23 -3.72 -60.56
C GLU A 798 9.29 -2.59 -60.66
N LYS A 799 8.99 -1.40 -60.06
CA LYS A 799 9.89 -0.25 -60.12
C LYS A 799 11.20 -0.42 -59.35
N LYS A 800 11.24 -1.36 -58.39
CA LYS A 800 12.38 -1.56 -57.47
C LYS A 800 12.96 -2.97 -57.48
N ASN A 801 12.45 -3.88 -58.32
CA ASN A 801 12.82 -5.29 -58.39
C ASN A 801 12.86 -5.94 -56.99
N ASP A 802 11.83 -5.68 -56.20
CA ASP A 802 11.72 -6.08 -54.79
C ASP A 802 10.80 -7.27 -54.60
N GLU A 803 10.81 -7.90 -53.44
CA GLU A 803 9.99 -9.08 -53.11
C GLU A 803 9.25 -8.84 -51.79
N ILE A 804 8.10 -9.54 -51.63
CA ILE A 804 7.39 -9.49 -50.35
C ILE A 804 8.16 -10.28 -49.30
N ALA A 805 8.35 -9.64 -48.12
CA ALA A 805 9.00 -10.24 -46.95
C ALA A 805 7.96 -10.88 -46.02
N SER A 806 6.87 -10.15 -45.71
CA SER A 806 5.87 -10.61 -44.75
C SER A 806 4.47 -10.09 -45.05
N VAL A 807 3.46 -10.86 -44.65
CA VAL A 807 2.02 -10.52 -44.74
C VAL A 807 1.35 -10.78 -43.40
N CYS A 808 0.71 -9.74 -42.86
CA CYS A 808 -0.03 -9.80 -41.59
C CYS A 808 -1.50 -9.40 -41.79
N LYS A 809 -2.38 -10.00 -41.01
CA LYS A 809 -3.78 -9.66 -40.88
C LYS A 809 -3.99 -8.78 -39.62
N VAL A 810 -4.73 -7.68 -39.75
CA VAL A 810 -5.13 -6.81 -38.65
C VAL A 810 -6.64 -6.57 -38.67
N GLN A 811 -7.24 -6.20 -37.54
CA GLN A 811 -8.66 -5.83 -37.51
C GLN A 811 -8.87 -4.45 -38.11
N THR A 812 -9.98 -4.28 -38.88
CA THR A 812 -10.37 -2.98 -39.42
C THR A 812 -10.78 -2.06 -38.28
N GLN A 813 -10.16 -0.92 -38.14
CA GLN A 813 -10.62 0.14 -37.23
C GLN A 813 -11.80 0.89 -37.83
N PRO A 814 -12.82 1.28 -37.05
CA PRO A 814 -13.87 2.17 -37.53
C PRO A 814 -13.21 3.49 -38.00
N GLU A 815 -13.64 3.98 -39.17
CA GLU A 815 -13.22 5.27 -39.71
C GLU A 815 -13.71 6.35 -38.72
N VAL A 816 -12.79 7.10 -38.13
CA VAL A 816 -13.12 8.37 -37.49
C VAL A 816 -13.28 9.35 -38.64
N ASP A 817 -14.52 9.76 -38.94
CA ASP A 817 -14.80 10.83 -39.90
C ASP A 817 -14.10 12.11 -39.41
N GLU A 818 -12.95 12.43 -39.99
CA GLU A 818 -12.22 13.70 -39.80
C GLU A 818 -12.83 14.87 -40.64
N ASP A 819 -14.06 14.76 -41.13
CA ASP A 819 -14.78 15.85 -41.81
C ASP A 819 -15.86 16.46 -40.88
N ILE A 820 -15.49 16.90 -39.71
CA ILE A 820 -16.22 17.97 -39.02
C ILE A 820 -15.49 19.26 -39.35
N ASN A 821 -15.92 19.93 -40.38
CA ASN A 821 -15.55 21.30 -40.72
C ASN A 821 -15.85 22.20 -39.52
N ILE A 822 -14.80 22.77 -38.92
CA ILE A 822 -14.94 23.67 -37.76
C ILE A 822 -15.73 24.95 -38.15
N ASP A 823 -15.92 25.23 -39.44
CA ASP A 823 -16.65 26.38 -39.96
C ASP A 823 -18.19 26.27 -39.86
N ASP A 824 -18.74 25.09 -39.54
CA ASP A 824 -20.21 24.89 -39.40
C ASP A 824 -20.73 25.00 -37.96
N ILE A 825 -19.85 25.18 -36.96
CA ILE A 825 -20.25 25.31 -35.54
C ILE A 825 -20.56 26.78 -35.14
N GLU A 826 -20.08 27.78 -35.88
CA GLU A 826 -20.34 29.19 -35.56
C GLU A 826 -21.70 29.73 -35.97
N ASN A 827 -22.52 28.96 -36.72
CA ASN A 827 -23.80 29.49 -37.28
C ASN A 827 -25.09 28.90 -36.64
N ASN A 828 -25.01 28.15 -35.54
CA ASN A 828 -26.20 27.62 -34.86
C ASN A 828 -26.16 27.85 -33.36
N VAL A 829 -26.15 29.08 -32.95
CA VAL A 829 -26.53 29.50 -31.60
C VAL A 829 -27.96 30.08 -31.66
N PRO A 830 -28.95 29.50 -31.02
CA PRO A 830 -30.29 30.13 -30.93
C PRO A 830 -30.16 31.38 -30.03
N GLU A 831 -30.59 32.52 -30.58
CA GLU A 831 -30.78 33.75 -29.81
C GLU A 831 -31.74 33.50 -28.65
N VAL A 832 -31.30 33.70 -27.42
CA VAL A 832 -32.14 33.78 -26.24
C VAL A 832 -32.50 35.25 -26.05
N ASP A 833 -33.76 35.53 -26.24
CA ASP A 833 -34.38 36.84 -25.99
C ASP A 833 -34.14 37.28 -24.53
N ASN A 834 -33.48 38.40 -24.38
CA ASN A 834 -33.39 39.13 -23.12
C ASN A 834 -34.61 40.05 -23.02
N GLU A 835 -35.64 39.63 -22.31
CA GLU A 835 -36.61 40.62 -21.77
C GLU A 835 -36.09 41.16 -20.42
N THR A 836 -35.81 42.42 -20.47
CA THR A 836 -35.53 43.32 -19.36
C THR A 836 -36.77 43.54 -18.51
N GLU A 837 -36.75 43.25 -17.23
CA GLU A 837 -37.56 43.94 -16.23
C GLU A 837 -36.66 44.65 -15.21
N ASN A 838 -36.66 45.97 -15.37
CA ASN A 838 -36.29 46.96 -14.37
C ASN A 838 -37.32 46.96 -13.23
N ASN A 839 -36.85 46.82 -12.00
CA ASN A 839 -37.54 47.44 -10.86
C ASN A 839 -36.52 47.90 -9.81
N ASN A 840 -36.37 49.20 -9.79
CA ASN A 840 -35.86 50.00 -8.69
C ASN A 840 -36.71 49.76 -7.41
N THR A 841 -36.07 49.65 -6.29
CA THR A 841 -36.46 50.40 -5.07
C THR A 841 -35.28 50.49 -4.11
N ASP A 842 -35.00 51.75 -3.80
CA ASP A 842 -34.20 52.28 -2.70
C ASP A 842 -34.63 51.72 -1.32
N ASN A 843 -33.70 51.59 -0.38
CA ASN A 843 -33.50 52.37 0.84
C ASN A 843 -32.78 51.56 1.94
N ASN A 844 -31.73 52.21 2.43
CA ASN A 844 -31.31 52.48 3.80
C ASN A 844 -31.53 51.40 4.91
N GLU A 845 -30.51 50.91 5.47
CA GLU A 845 -29.79 51.26 6.74
C GLU A 845 -28.57 50.34 6.95
#